data_3609838aef870e5e1de28eafb87417c0
#
_entry.id   3609838aef870e5e1de28eafb87417c0
#
_cell.length_a   1.000
_cell.length_b   1.000
_cell.length_c   1.000
_cell.angle_alpha   90.00
_cell.angle_beta   90.00
_cell.angle_gamma   90.00
#
_symmetry.space_group_name_H-M   'P 1'
#
loop_
_entity.id
_entity.type
_entity.pdbx_description
1 polymer ?
#
loop_
_entity_poly.entity_id
_entity_poly.type
_entity_poly.pdbx_seq_one_letter_code
_entity_poly.pdbx_strand_id
1 'polypeptide(L)'
;MVKDMDKRILTTIACLFAAFSVAYSAGPQKKLHTIGDATMLEDESGRRGWVEMLPQYFTDNVVIDNRAKSGASSKSYYVEATLWQNLLKGGKYEMHEGDFLLIQFAHNDEKNNGADGAELKEYFTRQGAMHRVSGVDYRGTTPFDTYKEYIRNFIKEAKAMGVKPIVVGSISRREFTEDRKRISRAGKHDLGENFSVIRNKTFFEGEKVHAGDQTYDYVAAAKQVAGEFTDVPFINLTEQTAIMYAKYGYSYCASHLFAGNDKTHTTALGAALIAREFAFMLKRQASTESNPKKKEILQALADEVVINKGVFVTPYNGDMGLAYVGSDLTKTFNVSGFEMPTESGHVKLSVDNGFLISLDKNQWSESVDIKYTNSTFMSPVYVSANTSRGGVIVSQLTTTDGTTTKTQALKVENIDKGGEEAFASWPLANKSKAAIARSLEASEVTTSEMFVEKNTKIPVSPSNHREMMLFNINEEIWPSVDFEKVPTRYIEFKATVPNDKVFTISDVTLDICAFGGNNGCYSVYLSTNDDFSDPELLGEEVRIPKDKCYTITKEMLKRVPQGRNIYLRVYPWMRVSEKVRGKTIGISDVKIKGILTEAPTAPAAKKSVSRRPASKSSSTTKPGAASKGSAAKPGTASRPGTAATKGSPVKKSLTIVRKK
;
A
#
# COMPACT_ATOMS: atom_id res chain seq x y z
N MET A 1 25.16 15.13 47.55
CA MET A 1 24.70 13.85 46.93
C MET A 1 23.45 13.99 46.05
N VAL A 2 22.48 14.82 46.38
CA VAL A 2 21.25 15.00 45.56
C VAL A 2 21.48 15.83 44.28
N LYS A 3 22.44 16.77 44.25
CA LYS A 3 22.74 17.61 43.08
C LYS A 3 23.47 16.90 41.92
N ASP A 4 24.16 15.79 42.20
CA ASP A 4 24.87 15.03 41.16
C ASP A 4 24.02 13.90 40.54
N MET A 5 22.94 13.50 41.22
CA MET A 5 21.99 12.55 40.67
C MET A 5 21.16 13.13 39.52
N ASP A 6 20.76 14.41 39.62
CA ASP A 6 19.97 15.07 38.55
C ASP A 6 20.76 15.25 37.25
N LYS A 7 22.07 15.47 37.34
CA LYS A 7 22.93 15.62 36.15
C LYS A 7 23.11 14.29 35.39
N ARG A 8 23.18 13.17 36.10
CA ARG A 8 23.33 11.84 35.48
C ARG A 8 22.04 11.41 34.81
N ILE A 9 20.88 11.68 35.40
CA ILE A 9 19.57 11.40 34.82
C ILE A 9 19.33 12.28 33.59
N LEU A 10 19.67 13.59 33.62
CA LEU A 10 19.57 14.45 32.45
C LEU A 10 20.52 14.04 31.31
N THR A 11 21.74 13.57 31.63
CA THR A 11 22.70 13.11 30.62
C THR A 11 22.26 11.78 30.01
N THR A 12 21.67 10.88 30.80
CA THR A 12 21.12 9.58 30.28
C THR A 12 19.90 9.82 29.41
N ILE A 13 19.00 10.73 29.79
CA ILE A 13 17.86 11.13 28.98
C ILE A 13 18.33 11.86 27.69
N ALA A 14 19.33 12.72 27.75
CA ALA A 14 19.89 13.38 26.57
C ALA A 14 20.60 12.40 25.61
N CYS A 15 21.28 11.38 26.14
CA CYS A 15 21.85 10.29 25.31
C CYS A 15 20.79 9.37 24.72
N LEU A 16 19.68 9.12 25.41
CA LEU A 16 18.53 8.43 24.85
C LEU A 16 17.85 9.26 23.73
N PHE A 17 17.73 10.57 23.90
CA PHE A 17 17.22 11.44 22.85
C PHE A 17 18.18 11.59 21.66
N ALA A 18 19.49 11.56 21.87
CA ALA A 18 20.49 11.57 20.79
C ALA A 18 20.55 10.23 20.04
N ALA A 19 20.22 9.11 20.68
CA ALA A 19 20.10 7.80 20.02
C ALA A 19 18.81 7.66 19.19
N PHE A 20 17.75 8.42 19.51
CA PHE A 20 16.50 8.44 18.72
C PHE A 20 16.48 9.52 17.63
N SER A 21 17.44 10.42 17.59
CA SER A 21 17.61 11.38 16.49
C SER A 21 18.60 10.89 15.41
N VAL A 22 18.85 9.60 15.29
CA VAL A 22 19.18 9.04 13.99
C VAL A 22 17.89 9.21 13.19
N ALA A 23 17.73 10.36 12.55
CA ALA A 23 16.89 10.46 11.38
C ALA A 23 17.35 9.31 10.48
N TYR A 24 16.60 8.23 10.47
CA TYR A 24 16.64 7.32 9.35
C TYR A 24 16.30 8.23 8.17
N SER A 25 17.33 8.64 7.45
CA SER A 25 17.15 9.09 6.08
C SER A 25 16.55 7.87 5.40
N ALA A 26 15.22 7.78 5.41
CA ALA A 26 14.52 6.77 4.67
C ALA A 26 15.01 6.94 3.23
N GLY A 27 15.77 5.99 2.75
CA GLY A 27 16.09 5.89 1.34
C GLY A 27 14.76 5.92 0.56
N PRO A 28 14.78 6.15 -0.74
CA PRO A 28 13.55 6.15 -1.52
C PRO A 28 12.80 4.85 -1.26
N GLN A 29 11.53 4.99 -0.83
CA GLN A 29 10.68 3.88 -0.46
C GLN A 29 10.52 2.94 -1.67
N LYS A 30 10.78 1.65 -1.49
CA LYS A 30 10.63 0.63 -2.52
C LYS A 30 9.19 0.15 -2.54
N LYS A 31 8.55 0.16 -3.68
CA LYS A 31 7.19 -0.35 -3.82
C LYS A 31 7.19 -1.73 -4.46
N LEU A 32 6.55 -2.69 -3.81
CA LEU A 32 6.38 -4.06 -4.30
C LEU A 32 4.90 -4.28 -4.61
N HIS A 33 4.55 -4.16 -5.88
CA HIS A 33 3.24 -4.57 -6.38
C HIS A 33 3.16 -6.08 -6.45
N THR A 34 2.00 -6.64 -6.16
CA THR A 34 1.78 -8.08 -6.27
C THR A 34 0.52 -8.40 -7.03
N ILE A 35 0.58 -9.33 -7.96
CA ILE A 35 -0.56 -9.82 -8.72
C ILE A 35 -0.70 -11.34 -8.56
N GLY A 36 -1.94 -11.80 -8.45
CA GLY A 36 -2.23 -13.20 -8.23
C GLY A 36 -3.69 -13.45 -7.87
N ASP A 37 -3.92 -14.52 -7.14
CA ASP A 37 -5.25 -15.01 -6.80
C ASP A 37 -5.60 -14.88 -5.29
N ALA A 38 -6.69 -15.53 -4.86
CA ALA A 38 -7.20 -15.48 -3.48
C ALA A 38 -6.20 -15.96 -2.42
N THR A 39 -5.18 -16.73 -2.79
CA THR A 39 -4.17 -17.21 -1.82
C THR A 39 -3.24 -16.10 -1.32
N MET A 40 -3.32 -14.93 -1.94
CA MET A 40 -2.54 -13.74 -1.59
C MET A 40 -3.38 -12.70 -0.81
N LEU A 41 -4.71 -12.87 -0.69
CA LEU A 41 -5.65 -11.90 -0.13
C LEU A 41 -6.30 -12.37 1.17
N GLU A 42 -6.72 -11.41 1.99
CA GLU A 42 -7.70 -11.62 3.05
C GLU A 42 -9.12 -11.61 2.49
N ASP A 43 -10.01 -12.39 3.06
CA ASP A 43 -11.44 -12.35 2.79
C ASP A 43 -12.27 -12.25 4.10
N GLU A 44 -13.55 -11.92 3.95
CA GLU A 44 -14.50 -11.75 5.07
C GLU A 44 -14.74 -13.05 5.86
N SER A 45 -14.37 -14.21 5.32
CA SER A 45 -14.52 -15.52 6.00
C SER A 45 -13.37 -15.84 6.96
N GLY A 46 -12.42 -14.93 7.13
CA GLY A 46 -11.24 -15.11 7.98
C GLY A 46 -10.11 -15.89 7.32
N ARG A 47 -10.19 -16.13 6.02
CA ARG A 47 -9.07 -16.63 5.23
C ARG A 47 -8.08 -15.51 5.02
N ARG A 48 -6.79 -15.83 5.17
CA ARG A 48 -5.72 -14.84 5.02
C ARG A 48 -4.74 -15.30 3.94
N GLY A 49 -4.48 -14.45 2.97
CA GLY A 49 -3.43 -14.69 1.98
C GLY A 49 -2.05 -14.33 2.49
N TRP A 50 -1.03 -15.00 1.97
CA TRP A 50 0.32 -14.85 2.49
C TRP A 50 0.92 -13.46 2.23
N VAL A 51 0.51 -12.77 1.17
CA VAL A 51 1.00 -11.41 0.88
C VAL A 51 0.52 -10.40 1.90
N GLU A 52 -0.68 -10.57 2.47
CA GLU A 52 -1.19 -9.73 3.56
C GLU A 52 -0.32 -9.81 4.83
N MET A 53 0.41 -10.92 4.99
CA MET A 53 1.34 -11.12 6.11
C MET A 53 2.78 -10.76 5.76
N LEU A 54 3.07 -10.39 4.52
CA LEU A 54 4.42 -10.09 4.05
C LEU A 54 5.03 -8.83 4.68
N PRO A 55 4.27 -7.73 4.94
CA PRO A 55 4.82 -6.53 5.56
C PRO A 55 5.55 -6.78 6.89
N GLN A 56 5.15 -7.78 7.68
CA GLN A 56 5.80 -8.11 8.94
C GLN A 56 7.24 -8.65 8.79
N TYR A 57 7.67 -8.96 7.57
CA TYR A 57 9.00 -9.49 7.27
C TYR A 57 9.88 -8.51 6.48
N PHE A 58 9.41 -7.28 6.31
CA PHE A 58 10.19 -6.21 5.69
C PHE A 58 10.33 -5.01 6.63
N THR A 59 11.34 -4.19 6.38
CA THR A 59 11.41 -2.85 6.98
C THR A 59 10.36 -1.93 6.38
N ASP A 60 10.12 -0.78 7.01
CA ASP A 60 9.19 0.25 6.51
C ASP A 60 9.64 0.89 5.18
N ASN A 61 10.85 0.54 4.70
CA ASN A 61 11.34 0.97 3.38
C ASN A 61 10.68 0.21 2.22
N VAL A 62 9.90 -0.85 2.48
CA VAL A 62 9.16 -1.59 1.46
C VAL A 62 7.66 -1.44 1.68
N VAL A 63 6.97 -0.85 0.73
CA VAL A 63 5.51 -0.81 0.68
C VAL A 63 5.00 -1.97 -0.16
N ILE A 64 4.17 -2.80 0.44
CA ILE A 64 3.49 -3.89 -0.26
C ILE A 64 2.16 -3.38 -0.82
N ASP A 65 2.05 -3.35 -2.13
CA ASP A 65 0.82 -2.97 -2.85
C ASP A 65 0.16 -4.23 -3.43
N ASN A 66 -0.67 -4.88 -2.60
CA ASN A 66 -1.30 -6.14 -2.97
C ASN A 66 -2.48 -5.90 -3.93
N ARG A 67 -2.31 -6.29 -5.19
CA ARG A 67 -3.30 -6.18 -6.26
C ARG A 67 -3.83 -7.53 -6.72
N ALA A 68 -3.61 -8.57 -5.93
CA ALA A 68 -4.21 -9.87 -6.20
C ALA A 68 -5.75 -9.79 -6.26
N LYS A 69 -6.37 -10.75 -6.93
CA LYS A 69 -7.83 -10.80 -7.09
C LYS A 69 -8.35 -12.20 -6.79
N SER A 70 -9.29 -12.29 -5.87
CA SER A 70 -9.94 -13.56 -5.55
C SER A 70 -10.52 -14.20 -6.81
N GLY A 71 -10.21 -15.47 -7.03
CA GLY A 71 -10.68 -16.24 -8.17
C GLY A 71 -9.96 -15.97 -9.50
N ALA A 72 -9.00 -15.06 -9.56
CA ALA A 72 -8.31 -14.77 -10.83
C ALA A 72 -7.35 -15.90 -11.24
N SER A 73 -7.30 -16.19 -12.53
CA SER A 73 -6.21 -16.87 -13.23
C SER A 73 -5.30 -15.85 -13.91
N SER A 74 -4.15 -16.28 -14.44
CA SER A 74 -3.30 -15.40 -15.25
C SER A 74 -4.09 -14.80 -16.43
N LYS A 75 -4.91 -15.60 -17.10
CA LYS A 75 -5.78 -15.17 -18.19
C LYS A 75 -6.81 -14.14 -17.75
N SER A 76 -7.63 -14.47 -16.76
CA SER A 76 -8.68 -13.55 -16.33
C SER A 76 -8.12 -12.24 -15.76
N TYR A 77 -6.99 -12.29 -15.08
CA TYR A 77 -6.33 -11.09 -14.56
C TYR A 77 -5.82 -10.18 -15.69
N TYR A 78 -5.32 -10.77 -16.78
CA TYR A 78 -4.80 -10.01 -17.91
C TYR A 78 -5.91 -9.38 -18.76
N VAL A 79 -7.00 -10.13 -19.01
CA VAL A 79 -8.05 -9.69 -19.94
C VAL A 79 -9.13 -8.82 -19.29
N GLU A 80 -9.30 -8.90 -17.98
CA GLU A 80 -10.24 -8.03 -17.29
C GLU A 80 -9.74 -6.58 -17.25
N ALA A 81 -10.53 -5.67 -17.81
CA ALA A 81 -10.13 -4.28 -18.03
C ALA A 81 -9.77 -3.50 -16.75
N THR A 82 -10.25 -3.96 -15.59
CA THR A 82 -10.05 -3.27 -14.30
C THR A 82 -8.94 -3.88 -13.45
N LEU A 83 -8.22 -4.88 -13.94
CA LEU A 83 -7.14 -5.52 -13.18
C LEU A 83 -5.76 -5.11 -13.71
N TRP A 84 -5.26 -5.81 -14.73
CA TRP A 84 -3.91 -5.54 -15.23
C TRP A 84 -3.74 -4.14 -15.80
N GLN A 85 -4.74 -3.65 -16.55
CA GLN A 85 -4.68 -2.31 -17.15
C GLN A 85 -4.55 -1.19 -16.11
N ASN A 86 -5.06 -1.40 -14.90
CA ASN A 86 -4.91 -0.42 -13.83
C ASN A 86 -3.49 -0.31 -13.24
N LEU A 87 -2.62 -1.26 -13.51
CA LEU A 87 -1.22 -1.19 -13.11
C LEU A 87 -0.33 -0.59 -14.21
N LEU A 88 -0.83 -0.50 -15.43
CA LEU A 88 -0.10 0.07 -16.55
C LEU A 88 -0.19 1.61 -16.56
N LYS A 89 0.57 2.23 -17.47
CA LYS A 89 0.64 3.69 -17.61
C LYS A 89 -0.74 4.32 -17.79
N GLY A 90 -1.05 5.28 -16.92
CA GLY A 90 -2.35 5.94 -16.89
C GLY A 90 -3.44 5.16 -16.12
N GLY A 91 -3.11 3.99 -15.56
CA GLY A 91 -4.01 3.21 -14.73
C GLY A 91 -4.11 3.74 -13.29
N LYS A 92 -5.15 3.30 -12.59
CA LYS A 92 -5.44 3.74 -11.20
C LYS A 92 -4.30 3.43 -10.22
N TYR A 93 -3.62 2.33 -10.42
CA TYR A 93 -2.56 1.82 -9.54
C TYR A 93 -1.23 1.74 -10.30
N GLU A 94 -1.00 2.70 -11.17
CA GLU A 94 0.16 2.75 -12.06
C GLU A 94 1.45 2.40 -11.34
N MET A 95 2.18 1.44 -11.91
CA MET A 95 3.54 1.11 -11.50
C MET A 95 4.51 2.13 -12.09
N HIS A 96 5.60 2.41 -11.40
CA HIS A 96 6.60 3.38 -11.82
C HIS A 96 7.97 2.73 -12.03
N GLU A 97 8.83 3.40 -12.76
CA GLU A 97 10.22 2.97 -12.94
C GLU A 97 10.92 2.76 -11.58
N GLY A 98 11.54 1.59 -11.43
CA GLY A 98 12.20 1.19 -10.19
C GLY A 98 11.35 0.35 -9.25
N ASP A 99 10.02 0.35 -9.38
CA ASP A 99 9.11 -0.52 -8.62
C ASP A 99 9.39 -1.99 -8.91
N PHE A 100 8.89 -2.86 -8.03
CA PHE A 100 8.94 -4.31 -8.17
C PHE A 100 7.56 -4.86 -8.45
N LEU A 101 7.49 -5.95 -9.23
CA LEU A 101 6.25 -6.68 -9.48
C LEU A 101 6.43 -8.17 -9.16
N LEU A 102 5.67 -8.68 -8.21
CA LEU A 102 5.60 -10.10 -7.88
C LEU A 102 4.42 -10.74 -8.62
N ILE A 103 4.66 -11.80 -9.38
CA ILE A 103 3.67 -12.48 -10.21
C ILE A 103 3.47 -13.90 -9.71
N GLN A 104 2.25 -14.25 -9.23
CA GLN A 104 1.90 -15.59 -8.77
C GLN A 104 0.53 -16.02 -9.30
N PHE A 105 0.48 -17.03 -10.15
CA PHE A 105 -0.75 -17.66 -10.62
C PHE A 105 -0.57 -19.18 -10.75
N ALA A 106 -1.63 -19.95 -10.62
CA ALA A 106 -1.82 -21.33 -11.00
C ALA A 106 -3.19 -21.86 -10.56
N HIS A 107 -3.64 -21.57 -9.32
CA HIS A 107 -4.82 -22.19 -8.71
C HIS A 107 -6.10 -22.11 -9.56
N ASN A 108 -6.28 -21.03 -10.28
CA ASN A 108 -7.45 -20.84 -11.14
C ASN A 108 -7.15 -21.11 -12.61
N ASP A 109 -5.90 -21.11 -13.00
CA ASP A 109 -5.44 -21.54 -14.32
C ASP A 109 -5.71 -23.01 -14.57
N GLU A 110 -5.76 -23.81 -13.51
CA GLU A 110 -6.11 -25.22 -13.54
C GLU A 110 -7.60 -25.49 -13.78
N LYS A 111 -8.44 -24.48 -13.95
CA LYS A 111 -9.89 -24.67 -14.14
C LYS A 111 -10.21 -25.18 -15.54
N ASN A 112 -11.47 -25.61 -15.69
CA ASN A 112 -11.95 -25.96 -17.00
C ASN A 112 -12.12 -24.71 -17.85
N ASN A 113 -12.09 -24.86 -19.14
CA ASN A 113 -12.10 -23.83 -20.14
C ASN A 113 -13.19 -24.09 -21.17
N GLY A 114 -13.47 -23.16 -22.04
CA GLY A 114 -14.52 -23.38 -22.98
C GLY A 114 -14.99 -22.21 -23.82
N ALA A 115 -14.31 -21.06 -23.82
CA ALA A 115 -14.65 -19.96 -24.71
C ALA A 115 -13.47 -19.58 -25.59
N ASP A 116 -13.73 -19.01 -26.75
CA ASP A 116 -12.70 -18.41 -27.57
C ASP A 116 -12.22 -17.07 -27.01
N GLY A 117 -11.13 -16.53 -27.55
CA GLY A 117 -10.48 -15.35 -27.00
C GLY A 117 -11.32 -14.07 -27.09
N ALA A 118 -12.18 -13.92 -28.08
CA ALA A 118 -13.01 -12.73 -28.27
C ALA A 118 -14.19 -12.71 -27.31
N GLU A 119 -14.92 -13.81 -27.24
CA GLU A 119 -16.03 -14.00 -26.30
C GLU A 119 -15.56 -13.91 -24.86
N LEU A 120 -14.43 -14.49 -24.54
CA LEU A 120 -13.78 -14.43 -23.24
C LEU A 120 -13.49 -12.99 -22.82
N LYS A 121 -12.90 -12.19 -23.71
CA LYS A 121 -12.57 -10.79 -23.42
C LYS A 121 -13.82 -9.97 -23.14
N GLU A 122 -14.85 -10.09 -23.95
CA GLU A 122 -16.13 -9.40 -23.73
C GLU A 122 -16.77 -9.84 -22.40
N TYR A 123 -16.76 -11.11 -22.11
CA TYR A 123 -17.30 -11.65 -20.88
C TYR A 123 -16.62 -11.07 -19.64
N PHE A 124 -15.30 -11.10 -19.55
CA PHE A 124 -14.57 -10.57 -18.41
C PHE A 124 -14.65 -9.05 -18.31
N THR A 125 -14.72 -8.34 -19.42
CA THR A 125 -14.91 -6.87 -19.40
C THR A 125 -16.26 -6.49 -18.79
N ARG A 126 -17.31 -7.28 -19.08
CA ARG A 126 -18.67 -7.00 -18.62
C ARG A 126 -18.97 -7.49 -17.20
N GLN A 127 -18.44 -8.65 -16.84
CA GLN A 127 -18.80 -9.37 -15.61
C GLN A 127 -17.74 -9.31 -14.50
N GLY A 128 -16.61 -8.69 -14.76
CA GLY A 128 -15.45 -8.80 -13.89
C GLY A 128 -14.83 -10.18 -13.95
N ALA A 129 -13.82 -10.49 -13.14
CA ALA A 129 -13.10 -11.79 -13.16
C ALA A 129 -14.00 -13.00 -12.86
N MET A 130 -15.23 -12.97 -13.27
CA MET A 130 -16.20 -14.02 -13.09
C MET A 130 -15.94 -15.20 -14.03
N HIS A 131 -16.44 -16.30 -13.71
CA HIS A 131 -15.76 -17.55 -13.85
C HIS A 131 -16.54 -18.55 -14.64
N ARG A 132 -17.88 -18.50 -14.61
CA ARG A 132 -18.70 -19.52 -15.23
C ARG A 132 -19.89 -18.92 -15.95
N VAL A 133 -20.06 -19.36 -17.19
CA VAL A 133 -21.29 -19.17 -17.96
C VAL A 133 -21.72 -20.55 -18.48
N SER A 134 -22.98 -20.90 -18.28
CA SER A 134 -23.52 -22.18 -18.73
C SER A 134 -22.71 -23.41 -18.30
N GLY A 135 -22.11 -23.36 -17.09
CA GLY A 135 -21.32 -24.46 -16.54
C GLY A 135 -19.85 -24.49 -17.01
N VAL A 136 -19.45 -23.64 -17.95
CA VAL A 136 -18.08 -23.55 -18.44
C VAL A 136 -17.30 -22.54 -17.57
N ASP A 137 -16.11 -22.94 -17.13
CA ASP A 137 -15.19 -22.06 -16.39
C ASP A 137 -14.13 -21.50 -17.35
N TYR A 138 -14.20 -20.20 -17.59
CA TYR A 138 -13.37 -19.50 -18.58
C TYR A 138 -11.98 -19.13 -18.09
N ARG A 139 -11.64 -19.43 -16.84
CA ARG A 139 -10.33 -19.07 -16.25
C ARG A 139 -9.19 -19.98 -16.70
N GLY A 140 -9.49 -21.17 -17.17
CA GLY A 140 -8.51 -22.19 -17.50
C GLY A 140 -7.48 -21.74 -18.54
N THR A 141 -6.25 -22.21 -18.38
CA THR A 141 -5.14 -22.06 -19.32
C THR A 141 -4.43 -23.39 -19.52
N THR A 142 -3.59 -23.50 -20.54
CA THR A 142 -2.66 -24.63 -20.71
C THR A 142 -1.25 -24.21 -20.27
N PRO A 143 -0.54 -25.01 -19.47
CA PRO A 143 0.72 -24.59 -18.82
C PRO A 143 1.77 -24.09 -19.78
N PHE A 144 2.03 -24.83 -20.86
CA PHE A 144 3.13 -24.52 -21.78
C PHE A 144 2.71 -23.71 -23.02
N ASP A 145 1.48 -23.23 -23.07
CA ASP A 145 0.95 -22.37 -24.12
C ASP A 145 0.38 -21.08 -23.51
N THR A 146 -0.92 -20.98 -23.35
CA THR A 146 -1.61 -19.75 -22.93
C THR A 146 -1.16 -19.24 -21.55
N TYR A 147 -0.92 -20.12 -20.57
CA TYR A 147 -0.37 -19.70 -19.29
C TYR A 147 0.98 -18.98 -19.44
N LYS A 148 1.91 -19.60 -20.21
CA LYS A 148 3.22 -18.98 -20.49
C LYS A 148 3.08 -17.64 -21.21
N GLU A 149 2.11 -17.54 -22.12
CA GLU A 149 1.85 -16.31 -22.85
C GLU A 149 1.43 -15.18 -21.90
N TYR A 150 0.47 -15.41 -21.01
CA TYR A 150 0.04 -14.37 -20.06
C TYR A 150 1.15 -13.98 -19.07
N ILE A 151 1.88 -14.95 -18.51
CA ILE A 151 3.02 -14.64 -17.63
C ILE A 151 4.08 -13.81 -18.38
N ARG A 152 4.37 -14.15 -19.62
CA ARG A 152 5.33 -13.42 -20.47
C ARG A 152 4.86 -11.99 -20.76
N ASN A 153 3.56 -11.79 -20.97
CA ASN A 153 2.99 -10.48 -21.24
C ASN A 153 3.09 -9.58 -20.02
N PHE A 154 2.74 -10.07 -18.81
CA PHE A 154 2.97 -9.32 -17.56
C PHE A 154 4.42 -8.88 -17.42
N ILE A 155 5.37 -9.76 -17.66
CA ILE A 155 6.80 -9.45 -17.57
C ILE A 155 7.20 -8.37 -18.60
N LYS A 156 6.83 -8.54 -19.87
CA LYS A 156 7.21 -7.61 -20.94
C LYS A 156 6.67 -6.21 -20.72
N GLU A 157 5.39 -6.11 -20.35
CA GLU A 157 4.73 -4.82 -20.16
C GLU A 157 5.24 -4.13 -18.90
N ALA A 158 5.46 -4.84 -17.78
CA ALA A 158 6.09 -4.27 -16.59
C ALA A 158 7.51 -3.76 -16.88
N LYS A 159 8.32 -4.55 -17.60
CA LYS A 159 9.68 -4.12 -17.98
C LYS A 159 9.69 -2.92 -18.92
N ALA A 160 8.70 -2.78 -19.78
CA ALA A 160 8.55 -1.59 -20.65
C ALA A 160 8.31 -0.29 -19.84
N MET A 161 7.84 -0.42 -18.59
CA MET A 161 7.66 0.68 -17.64
C MET A 161 8.88 0.86 -16.70
N GLY A 162 9.95 0.09 -16.86
CA GLY A 162 11.10 0.12 -15.94
C GLY A 162 10.88 -0.61 -14.62
N VAL A 163 9.80 -1.38 -14.49
CA VAL A 163 9.47 -2.18 -13.32
C VAL A 163 10.29 -3.47 -13.32
N LYS A 164 10.64 -3.98 -12.14
CA LYS A 164 11.48 -5.16 -11.90
C LYS A 164 10.61 -6.38 -11.56
N PRO A 165 10.25 -7.25 -12.53
CA PRO A 165 9.39 -8.40 -12.26
C PRO A 165 10.15 -9.54 -11.56
N ILE A 166 9.42 -10.23 -10.67
CA ILE A 166 9.82 -11.45 -9.97
C ILE A 166 8.69 -12.47 -10.15
N VAL A 167 8.99 -13.62 -10.74
CA VAL A 167 8.02 -14.70 -10.88
C VAL A 167 8.12 -15.64 -9.67
N VAL A 168 6.97 -15.97 -9.08
CA VAL A 168 6.89 -16.83 -7.90
C VAL A 168 6.01 -18.02 -8.21
N GLY A 169 6.53 -19.23 -7.95
CA GLY A 169 5.72 -20.43 -7.99
C GLY A 169 4.57 -20.34 -6.99
N SER A 170 3.36 -20.67 -7.42
CA SER A 170 2.16 -20.58 -6.59
C SER A 170 2.29 -21.47 -5.35
N ILE A 171 1.76 -21.04 -4.21
CA ILE A 171 1.81 -21.86 -2.99
C ILE A 171 1.16 -23.23 -3.23
N SER A 172 1.70 -24.29 -2.61
CA SER A 172 1.10 -25.61 -2.71
C SER A 172 -0.28 -25.69 -2.06
N ARG A 173 -1.15 -26.53 -2.62
CA ARG A 173 -2.39 -26.95 -1.94
C ARG A 173 -2.07 -27.95 -0.83
N ARG A 174 -2.92 -28.03 0.18
CA ARG A 174 -2.87 -29.07 1.23
C ARG A 174 -3.37 -30.42 0.68
N GLU A 175 -2.84 -30.86 -0.43
CA GLU A 175 -3.13 -32.17 -1.02
C GLU A 175 -1.97 -33.11 -0.80
N PHE A 176 -2.06 -33.86 0.29
CA PHE A 176 -1.05 -34.85 0.65
C PHE A 176 -1.17 -36.13 -0.20
N THR A 177 -0.06 -36.85 -0.31
CA THR A 177 -0.03 -38.23 -0.80
C THR A 177 -0.85 -39.14 0.12
N GLU A 178 -1.22 -40.33 -0.35
CA GLU A 178 -2.01 -41.28 0.45
C GLU A 178 -1.40 -41.63 1.80
N ASP A 179 -0.07 -41.74 1.85
CA ASP A 179 0.68 -41.99 3.08
C ASP A 179 0.76 -40.75 4.01
N ARG A 180 0.19 -39.60 3.60
CA ARG A 180 0.15 -38.31 4.31
C ARG A 180 1.53 -37.75 4.70
N LYS A 181 2.60 -38.15 4.03
CA LYS A 181 3.96 -37.69 4.34
C LYS A 181 4.44 -36.52 3.49
N ARG A 182 3.92 -36.38 2.28
CA ARG A 182 4.35 -35.35 1.32
C ARG A 182 3.15 -34.74 0.62
N ILE A 183 3.37 -33.56 0.04
CA ILE A 183 2.39 -32.95 -0.87
C ILE A 183 2.45 -33.68 -2.22
N SER A 184 1.28 -34.00 -2.77
CA SER A 184 1.13 -34.70 -4.06
C SER A 184 1.60 -33.82 -5.23
N ARG A 185 1.79 -34.40 -6.40
CA ARG A 185 2.09 -33.64 -7.63
C ARG A 185 0.98 -32.61 -7.92
N ALA A 186 -0.28 -33.03 -7.87
CA ALA A 186 -1.43 -32.13 -8.08
C ALA A 186 -1.49 -31.01 -7.04
N GLY A 187 -1.12 -31.29 -5.79
CA GLY A 187 -0.98 -30.27 -4.75
C GLY A 187 0.13 -29.24 -5.05
N LYS A 188 1.11 -29.60 -5.89
CA LYS A 188 2.19 -28.71 -6.36
C LYS A 188 1.92 -28.11 -7.75
N HIS A 189 0.67 -28.12 -8.22
CA HIS A 189 0.26 -27.61 -9.54
C HIS A 189 0.88 -28.36 -10.73
N ASP A 190 1.36 -29.57 -10.50
CA ASP A 190 1.79 -30.49 -11.53
C ASP A 190 0.69 -31.57 -11.72
N LEU A 191 -0.15 -31.35 -12.73
CA LEU A 191 -1.33 -32.18 -13.00
C LEU A 191 -0.98 -33.46 -13.77
N GLY A 192 0.29 -33.63 -14.18
CA GLY A 192 0.78 -34.77 -14.91
C GLY A 192 0.20 -34.88 -16.33
N GLU A 193 0.34 -36.04 -16.95
CA GLU A 193 -0.08 -36.32 -18.33
C GLU A 193 -1.60 -36.35 -18.52
N ASN A 194 -2.37 -36.41 -17.44
CA ASN A 194 -3.82 -36.57 -17.44
C ASN A 194 -4.60 -35.25 -17.32
N PHE A 195 -4.00 -34.13 -17.65
CA PHE A 195 -4.68 -32.84 -17.54
C PHE A 195 -6.03 -32.81 -18.25
N SER A 196 -6.06 -33.28 -19.49
CA SER A 196 -7.28 -33.34 -20.29
C SER A 196 -8.36 -34.27 -19.72
N VAL A 197 -7.98 -35.33 -19.02
CA VAL A 197 -8.91 -36.24 -18.34
C VAL A 197 -9.40 -35.59 -17.04
N ILE A 198 -8.53 -34.97 -16.30
CA ILE A 198 -8.82 -34.35 -15.01
C ILE A 198 -9.76 -33.14 -15.17
N ARG A 199 -9.66 -32.41 -16.28
CA ARG A 199 -10.33 -31.12 -16.49
C ARG A 199 -11.47 -31.15 -17.54
N ASN A 200 -11.94 -32.29 -17.97
CA ASN A 200 -12.97 -32.43 -19.00
C ASN A 200 -12.71 -31.69 -20.33
N LYS A 201 -11.49 -31.27 -20.62
CA LYS A 201 -10.87 -31.30 -21.92
C LYS A 201 -11.25 -30.31 -23.00
N THR A 202 -11.93 -29.26 -22.71
CA THR A 202 -12.14 -28.23 -23.69
C THR A 202 -11.05 -27.18 -23.53
N PHE A 203 -10.15 -27.07 -24.50
CA PHE A 203 -9.20 -25.97 -24.61
C PHE A 203 -9.87 -24.82 -25.33
N PHE A 204 -9.45 -23.61 -25.01
CA PHE A 204 -9.85 -22.45 -25.80
C PHE A 204 -9.29 -22.55 -27.22
N GLU A 205 -9.97 -21.91 -28.15
CA GLU A 205 -9.45 -21.77 -29.50
C GLU A 205 -8.08 -21.07 -29.47
N GLY A 206 -7.07 -21.69 -30.08
CA GLY A 206 -5.68 -21.23 -30.04
C GLY A 206 -4.84 -21.78 -28.89
N GLU A 207 -5.45 -22.41 -27.89
CA GLU A 207 -4.72 -23.13 -26.83
C GLU A 207 -4.29 -24.49 -27.38
N LYS A 208 -2.99 -24.67 -27.54
CA LYS A 208 -2.40 -25.90 -28.08
C LYS A 208 -1.52 -26.57 -27.04
N VAL A 209 -1.66 -27.86 -26.92
CA VAL A 209 -0.66 -28.68 -26.27
C VAL A 209 0.46 -28.89 -27.28
N HIS A 210 1.62 -28.34 -27.04
CA HIS A 210 2.76 -28.54 -27.94
C HIS A 210 3.18 -30.00 -27.98
N ALA A 211 3.51 -30.50 -29.15
CA ALA A 211 4.05 -31.86 -29.28
C ALA A 211 5.35 -31.95 -28.47
N GLY A 212 5.35 -32.80 -27.44
CA GLY A 212 6.45 -32.91 -26.47
C GLY A 212 6.17 -32.32 -25.09
N ASP A 213 5.16 -31.45 -24.93
CA ASP A 213 4.69 -31.00 -23.61
C ASP A 213 3.81 -32.06 -23.00
N GLN A 214 4.43 -33.05 -22.42
CA GLN A 214 3.77 -34.18 -21.76
C GLN A 214 3.38 -33.87 -20.31
N THR A 215 3.79 -32.73 -19.77
CA THR A 215 3.59 -32.35 -18.39
C THR A 215 2.72 -31.11 -18.28
N TYR A 216 1.71 -31.16 -17.43
CA TYR A 216 0.83 -30.02 -17.11
C TYR A 216 1.27 -29.39 -15.80
N ASP A 217 2.53 -28.95 -15.78
CA ASP A 217 3.19 -28.35 -14.62
C ASP A 217 3.25 -26.83 -14.79
N TYR A 218 2.33 -26.13 -14.10
CA TYR A 218 2.25 -24.67 -14.12
C TYR A 218 3.50 -24.00 -13.50
N VAL A 219 4.11 -24.66 -12.52
CA VAL A 219 5.31 -24.13 -11.86
C VAL A 219 6.53 -24.23 -12.77
N ALA A 220 6.67 -25.36 -13.46
CA ALA A 220 7.72 -25.52 -14.47
C ALA A 220 7.55 -24.54 -15.62
N ALA A 221 6.31 -24.30 -16.08
CA ALA A 221 6.00 -23.32 -17.12
C ALA A 221 6.37 -21.90 -16.68
N ALA A 222 6.00 -21.48 -15.46
CA ALA A 222 6.38 -20.18 -14.90
C ALA A 222 7.90 -20.01 -14.82
N LYS A 223 8.61 -21.05 -14.35
CA LYS A 223 10.08 -21.05 -14.29
C LYS A 223 10.72 -20.91 -15.67
N GLN A 224 10.18 -21.59 -16.69
CA GLN A 224 10.67 -21.47 -18.06
C GLN A 224 10.52 -20.05 -18.59
N VAL A 225 9.34 -19.43 -18.39
CA VAL A 225 9.11 -18.04 -18.83
C VAL A 225 10.08 -17.07 -18.14
N ALA A 226 10.28 -17.19 -16.83
CA ALA A 226 11.27 -16.37 -16.13
C ALA A 226 12.69 -16.60 -16.69
N GLY A 227 12.99 -17.82 -17.14
CA GLY A 227 14.26 -18.17 -17.78
C GLY A 227 14.46 -17.55 -19.18
N GLU A 228 13.40 -17.14 -19.87
CA GLU A 228 13.48 -16.43 -21.16
C GLU A 228 14.08 -15.02 -21.01
N PHE A 229 14.13 -14.47 -19.80
CA PHE A 229 14.63 -13.14 -19.48
C PHE A 229 15.91 -13.23 -18.64
N THR A 230 16.91 -12.46 -19.00
CA THR A 230 18.22 -12.48 -18.33
C THR A 230 18.19 -11.88 -16.93
N ASP A 231 17.15 -11.09 -16.62
CA ASP A 231 17.03 -10.27 -15.43
C ASP A 231 15.77 -10.57 -14.58
N VAL A 232 14.99 -11.59 -14.94
CA VAL A 232 13.80 -11.97 -14.18
C VAL A 232 14.09 -13.17 -13.27
N PRO A 233 14.09 -12.98 -11.95
CA PRO A 233 14.24 -14.09 -11.01
C PRO A 233 12.99 -14.97 -10.96
N PHE A 234 13.18 -16.24 -10.63
CA PHE A 234 12.11 -17.17 -10.27
C PHE A 234 12.32 -17.69 -8.85
N ILE A 235 11.30 -17.57 -7.99
CA ILE A 235 11.30 -18.08 -6.62
C ILE A 235 10.33 -19.27 -6.54
N ASN A 236 10.84 -20.47 -6.27
CA ASN A 236 10.01 -21.69 -6.19
C ASN A 236 9.32 -21.82 -4.82
N LEU A 237 8.34 -20.95 -4.55
CA LEU A 237 7.58 -20.99 -3.31
C LEU A 237 6.69 -22.24 -3.21
N THR A 238 6.32 -22.84 -4.34
CA THR A 238 5.55 -24.09 -4.39
C THR A 238 6.27 -25.22 -3.67
N GLU A 239 7.51 -25.48 -4.05
CA GLU A 239 8.29 -26.55 -3.42
C GLU A 239 8.58 -26.24 -1.95
N GLN A 240 8.90 -24.98 -1.64
CA GLN A 240 9.17 -24.59 -0.26
C GLN A 240 7.95 -24.77 0.64
N THR A 241 6.75 -24.39 0.18
CA THR A 241 5.50 -24.61 0.94
C THR A 241 5.15 -26.10 1.04
N ALA A 242 5.41 -26.90 0.00
CA ALA A 242 5.25 -28.34 0.08
C ALA A 242 6.14 -28.99 1.15
N ILE A 243 7.40 -28.59 1.23
CA ILE A 243 8.34 -29.02 2.27
C ILE A 243 7.87 -28.58 3.66
N MET A 244 7.44 -27.33 3.79
CA MET A 244 6.93 -26.77 5.03
C MET A 244 5.68 -27.55 5.53
N TYR A 245 4.71 -27.82 4.65
CA TYR A 245 3.50 -28.58 5.02
C TYR A 245 3.85 -30.02 5.41
N ALA A 246 4.77 -30.66 4.71
CA ALA A 246 5.24 -31.99 5.08
C ALA A 246 5.90 -32.02 6.46
N LYS A 247 6.67 -30.98 6.80
CA LYS A 247 7.31 -30.82 8.12
C LYS A 247 6.29 -30.68 9.24
N TYR A 248 5.26 -29.85 9.06
CA TYR A 248 4.18 -29.68 10.05
C TYR A 248 3.24 -30.89 10.12
N GLY A 249 3.13 -31.65 9.04
CA GLY A 249 2.31 -32.83 8.94
C GLY A 249 0.84 -32.57 8.62
N TYR A 250 0.17 -33.61 8.13
CA TYR A 250 -1.22 -33.53 7.63
C TYR A 250 -2.21 -32.94 8.63
N SER A 251 -2.20 -33.47 9.86
CA SER A 251 -3.17 -33.06 10.89
C SER A 251 -2.98 -31.62 11.32
N TYR A 252 -1.75 -31.20 11.55
CA TYR A 252 -1.46 -29.82 11.96
C TYR A 252 -1.81 -28.82 10.85
N CYS A 253 -1.46 -29.12 9.62
CA CYS A 253 -1.85 -28.30 8.49
C CYS A 253 -3.37 -28.15 8.40
N ALA A 254 -4.12 -29.25 8.60
CA ALA A 254 -5.60 -29.22 8.52
C ALA A 254 -6.25 -28.41 9.64
N SER A 255 -5.71 -28.43 10.83
CA SER A 255 -6.32 -27.79 12.01
C SER A 255 -5.84 -26.36 12.27
N HIS A 256 -4.66 -25.97 11.78
CA HIS A 256 -4.03 -24.70 12.14
C HIS A 256 -3.63 -23.83 10.94
N LEU A 257 -3.17 -24.42 9.83
CA LEU A 257 -2.60 -23.64 8.74
C LEU A 257 -3.60 -23.33 7.62
N PHE A 258 -4.67 -24.13 7.50
CA PHE A 258 -5.68 -23.95 6.48
C PHE A 258 -7.06 -23.70 7.10
N ALA A 259 -7.91 -22.96 6.38
CA ALA A 259 -9.24 -22.56 6.87
C ALA A 259 -10.21 -23.74 6.83
N GLY A 260 -10.46 -24.37 7.94
CA GLY A 260 -11.38 -25.51 8.05
C GLY A 260 -11.00 -26.67 7.13
N ASN A 261 -11.94 -27.12 6.31
CA ASN A 261 -11.71 -28.21 5.33
C ASN A 261 -11.09 -27.71 4.02
N ASP A 262 -10.81 -26.42 3.89
CA ASP A 262 -10.20 -25.86 2.69
C ASP A 262 -8.77 -26.42 2.50
N LYS A 263 -8.45 -26.74 1.27
CA LYS A 263 -7.11 -27.23 0.91
C LYS A 263 -6.25 -26.16 0.22
N THR A 264 -6.81 -24.97 0.01
CA THR A 264 -6.21 -23.91 -0.79
C THR A 264 -5.96 -22.66 0.04
N HIS A 265 -6.96 -22.22 0.82
CA HIS A 265 -6.89 -20.96 1.55
C HIS A 265 -6.41 -21.18 2.98
N THR A 266 -5.52 -20.32 3.41
CA THR A 266 -4.84 -20.42 4.70
C THR A 266 -5.51 -19.60 5.80
N THR A 267 -5.22 -19.95 7.04
CA THR A 267 -5.43 -19.12 8.21
C THR A 267 -4.36 -18.02 8.27
N ALA A 268 -4.51 -17.08 9.18
CA ALA A 268 -3.50 -16.06 9.43
C ALA A 268 -2.13 -16.67 9.81
N LEU A 269 -2.11 -17.75 10.61
CA LEU A 269 -0.87 -18.46 10.94
C LEU A 269 -0.25 -19.13 9.71
N GLY A 270 -1.05 -19.80 8.90
CA GLY A 270 -0.58 -20.42 7.66
C GLY A 270 0.00 -19.39 6.70
N ALA A 271 -0.70 -18.27 6.51
CA ALA A 271 -0.26 -17.15 5.69
C ALA A 271 1.06 -16.54 6.20
N ALA A 272 1.18 -16.34 7.51
CA ALA A 272 2.41 -15.79 8.11
C ALA A 272 3.61 -16.71 7.92
N LEU A 273 3.43 -18.02 8.05
CA LEU A 273 4.49 -19.00 7.81
C LEU A 273 4.92 -19.01 6.33
N ILE A 274 3.98 -18.94 5.40
CA ILE A 274 4.28 -18.87 3.96
C ILE A 274 5.04 -17.58 3.63
N ALA A 275 4.59 -16.44 4.13
CA ALA A 275 5.28 -15.16 3.94
C ALA A 275 6.72 -15.22 4.49
N ARG A 276 6.91 -15.89 5.63
CA ARG A 276 8.23 -16.12 6.21
C ARG A 276 9.12 -16.99 5.32
N GLU A 277 8.57 -18.07 4.77
CA GLU A 277 9.31 -18.93 3.84
C GLU A 277 9.72 -18.17 2.58
N PHE A 278 8.83 -17.33 2.03
CA PHE A 278 9.16 -16.44 0.91
C PHE A 278 10.32 -15.50 1.27
N ALA A 279 10.27 -14.85 2.42
CA ALA A 279 11.31 -13.94 2.88
C ALA A 279 12.67 -14.65 3.06
N PHE A 280 12.68 -15.88 3.59
CA PHE A 280 13.88 -16.72 3.65
C PHE A 280 14.42 -17.07 2.28
N MET A 281 13.54 -17.48 1.36
CA MET A 281 13.94 -17.82 0.00
C MET A 281 14.55 -16.62 -0.72
N LEU A 282 13.95 -15.44 -0.55
CA LEU A 282 14.44 -14.19 -1.13
C LEU A 282 15.88 -13.91 -0.65
N LYS A 283 16.14 -13.96 0.66
CA LYS A 283 17.50 -13.78 1.22
C LYS A 283 18.48 -14.84 0.72
N ARG A 284 18.07 -16.10 0.78
CA ARG A 284 18.91 -17.21 0.36
C ARG A 284 19.27 -17.11 -1.12
N GLN A 285 18.26 -16.85 -1.96
CA GLN A 285 18.48 -16.78 -3.40
C GLN A 285 19.30 -15.54 -3.78
N ALA A 286 19.08 -14.38 -3.15
CA ALA A 286 19.92 -13.20 -3.34
C ALA A 286 21.39 -13.48 -3.04
N SER A 287 21.68 -14.27 -1.99
CA SER A 287 23.06 -14.64 -1.63
C SER A 287 23.72 -15.62 -2.59
N THR A 288 22.95 -16.49 -3.24
CA THR A 288 23.46 -17.61 -4.08
C THR A 288 23.31 -17.36 -5.58
N GLU A 289 22.55 -16.34 -6.00
CA GLU A 289 22.32 -16.03 -7.42
C GLU A 289 23.62 -15.60 -8.10
N SER A 290 23.94 -16.28 -9.18
CA SER A 290 25.15 -16.02 -9.98
C SER A 290 24.95 -14.99 -11.09
N ASN A 291 23.71 -14.84 -11.56
CA ASN A 291 23.41 -13.83 -12.57
C ASN A 291 23.33 -12.44 -11.92
N PRO A 292 24.21 -11.49 -12.30
CA PRO A 292 24.30 -10.20 -11.61
C PRO A 292 23.02 -9.38 -11.68
N LYS A 293 22.27 -9.43 -12.78
CA LYS A 293 21.02 -8.67 -12.93
C LYS A 293 19.89 -9.23 -12.07
N LYS A 294 19.76 -10.56 -12.01
CA LYS A 294 18.80 -11.21 -11.11
C LYS A 294 19.17 -10.99 -9.66
N LYS A 295 20.48 -11.07 -9.35
CA LYS A 295 21.00 -10.82 -8.01
C LYS A 295 20.70 -9.40 -7.54
N GLU A 296 20.88 -8.40 -8.38
CA GLU A 296 20.56 -7.00 -8.07
C GLU A 296 19.09 -6.84 -7.66
N ILE A 297 18.14 -7.41 -8.43
CA ILE A 297 16.71 -7.34 -8.14
C ILE A 297 16.39 -8.03 -6.81
N LEU A 298 16.92 -9.23 -6.59
CA LEU A 298 16.68 -9.98 -5.36
C LEU A 298 17.31 -9.29 -4.14
N GLN A 299 18.55 -8.80 -4.28
CA GLN A 299 19.30 -8.17 -3.20
C GLN A 299 18.63 -6.89 -2.72
N ALA A 300 18.11 -6.08 -3.66
CA ALA A 300 17.42 -4.84 -3.32
C ALA A 300 16.22 -5.03 -2.38
N LEU A 301 15.51 -6.16 -2.49
CA LEU A 301 14.43 -6.52 -1.54
C LEU A 301 14.96 -7.31 -0.34
N ALA A 302 15.96 -8.19 -0.54
CA ALA A 302 16.52 -9.03 0.52
C ALA A 302 17.20 -8.22 1.63
N ASP A 303 17.76 -7.07 1.29
CA ASP A 303 18.38 -6.14 2.26
C ASP A 303 17.35 -5.56 3.23
N GLU A 304 16.11 -5.48 2.81
CA GLU A 304 15.00 -4.99 3.63
C GLU A 304 14.28 -6.11 4.41
N VAL A 305 14.68 -7.37 4.23
CA VAL A 305 14.04 -8.49 4.91
C VAL A 305 14.50 -8.59 6.36
N VAL A 306 13.56 -8.59 7.28
CA VAL A 306 13.74 -8.81 8.72
C VAL A 306 13.15 -10.17 9.08
N ILE A 307 14.01 -11.15 9.33
CA ILE A 307 13.61 -12.48 9.81
C ILE A 307 14.22 -12.71 11.18
N ASN A 308 13.36 -12.85 12.19
CA ASN A 308 13.77 -13.14 13.55
C ASN A 308 13.42 -14.58 13.92
N LYS A 309 14.32 -15.25 14.68
CA LYS A 309 14.00 -16.44 15.45
C LYS A 309 13.41 -16.05 16.79
N GLY A 310 12.57 -16.93 17.33
CA GLY A 310 11.87 -16.65 18.58
C GLY A 310 10.75 -15.65 18.41
N VAL A 311 10.54 -14.84 19.42
CA VAL A 311 9.41 -13.89 19.47
C VAL A 311 9.74 -12.60 18.73
N PHE A 312 8.77 -12.08 17.99
CA PHE A 312 8.79 -10.73 17.43
C PHE A 312 7.39 -10.11 17.40
N VAL A 313 7.35 -8.78 17.34
CA VAL A 313 6.12 -7.99 17.38
C VAL A 313 6.05 -7.15 16.11
N THR A 314 4.87 -7.06 15.52
CA THR A 314 4.59 -6.20 14.37
C THR A 314 3.32 -5.40 14.57
N PRO A 315 3.22 -4.17 14.04
CA PRO A 315 4.27 -3.47 13.29
C PRO A 315 5.52 -3.22 14.13
N TYR A 316 6.70 -3.18 13.50
CA TYR A 316 7.97 -2.85 14.18
C TYR A 316 7.99 -1.42 14.69
N ASN A 317 7.31 -0.53 14.01
CA ASN A 317 7.08 0.81 14.46
C ASN A 317 6.01 0.78 15.57
N GLY A 318 6.43 1.05 16.80
CA GLY A 318 5.56 1.15 17.98
C GLY A 318 4.82 2.48 18.10
N ASP A 319 4.74 3.28 17.03
CA ASP A 319 3.99 4.54 17.05
C ASP A 319 2.49 4.25 17.14
N MET A 320 1.90 4.61 18.27
CA MET A 320 0.48 4.50 18.52
C MET A 320 -0.33 5.57 17.80
N GLY A 321 0.33 6.65 17.35
CA GLY A 321 -0.29 7.79 16.70
C GLY A 321 -0.66 8.90 17.67
N LEU A 322 -1.68 9.69 17.28
CA LEU A 322 -2.18 10.83 18.03
C LEU A 322 -3.43 10.44 18.83
N ALA A 323 -3.58 11.01 20.01
CA ALA A 323 -4.79 10.88 20.83
C ALA A 323 -5.12 12.21 21.49
N TYR A 324 -6.39 12.45 21.81
CA TYR A 324 -6.71 13.51 22.76
C TYR A 324 -6.47 13.03 24.19
N VAL A 325 -6.04 13.95 25.06
CA VAL A 325 -5.97 13.67 26.50
C VAL A 325 -7.33 13.16 27.00
N GLY A 326 -7.31 12.01 27.64
CA GLY A 326 -8.49 11.33 28.20
C GLY A 326 -9.34 10.57 27.17
N SER A 327 -8.90 10.43 25.91
CA SER A 327 -9.56 9.56 24.95
C SER A 327 -8.99 8.14 24.96
N ASP A 328 -9.77 7.19 24.48
CA ASP A 328 -9.30 5.83 24.27
C ASP A 328 -8.50 5.77 22.95
N LEU A 329 -7.31 5.18 23.00
CA LEU A 329 -6.52 4.83 21.83
C LEU A 329 -6.00 3.41 22.00
N THR A 330 -6.53 2.51 21.20
CA THR A 330 -6.11 1.11 21.15
C THR A 330 -5.57 0.76 19.78
N LYS A 331 -4.41 0.11 19.75
CA LYS A 331 -3.81 -0.41 18.52
C LYS A 331 -3.56 -1.90 18.62
N THR A 332 -3.71 -2.60 17.49
CA THR A 332 -3.45 -4.04 17.43
C THR A 332 -2.01 -4.28 16.98
N PHE A 333 -1.31 -5.11 17.73
CA PHE A 333 -0.02 -5.67 17.37
C PHE A 333 -0.17 -7.17 17.16
N ASN A 334 0.58 -7.75 16.24
CA ASN A 334 0.70 -9.20 16.12
C ASN A 334 1.99 -9.64 16.81
N VAL A 335 1.86 -10.50 17.81
CA VAL A 335 3.00 -11.14 18.46
C VAL A 335 3.12 -12.53 17.89
N SER A 336 4.26 -12.82 17.29
CA SER A 336 4.51 -14.09 16.63
C SER A 336 5.78 -14.74 17.19
N GLY A 337 5.80 -16.05 17.22
CA GLY A 337 6.97 -16.84 17.60
C GLY A 337 7.21 -17.94 16.58
N PHE A 338 8.45 -18.05 16.08
CA PHE A 338 8.85 -19.10 15.16
C PHE A 338 10.19 -19.70 15.59
N GLU A 339 10.31 -21.02 15.44
CA GLU A 339 11.50 -21.75 15.89
C GLU A 339 11.80 -21.45 17.37
N MET A 340 10.75 -21.50 18.18
CA MET A 340 10.86 -21.32 19.62
C MET A 340 11.76 -22.38 20.24
N PRO A 341 12.45 -22.08 21.36
CA PRO A 341 13.43 -22.98 21.93
C PRO A 341 12.84 -24.31 22.45
N THR A 342 11.54 -24.33 22.72
CA THR A 342 10.82 -25.53 23.17
C THR A 342 9.62 -25.80 22.26
N GLU A 343 9.16 -27.04 22.21
CA GLU A 343 7.96 -27.41 21.44
C GLU A 343 6.70 -26.73 21.97
N SER A 344 6.59 -26.59 23.26
CA SER A 344 5.48 -25.92 23.93
C SER A 344 5.98 -25.02 25.06
N GLY A 345 5.30 -23.92 25.31
CA GLY A 345 5.70 -22.99 26.35
C GLY A 345 4.80 -21.78 26.45
N HIS A 346 5.31 -20.74 27.07
CA HIS A 346 4.65 -19.47 27.28
C HIS A 346 5.54 -18.31 26.85
N VAL A 347 4.94 -17.26 26.33
CA VAL A 347 5.58 -15.96 26.11
C VAL A 347 4.88 -14.94 26.95
N LYS A 348 5.60 -14.33 27.89
CA LYS A 348 5.07 -13.23 28.69
C LYS A 348 5.31 -11.92 27.97
N LEU A 349 4.26 -11.10 27.89
CA LEU A 349 4.31 -9.73 27.44
C LEU A 349 4.08 -8.80 28.60
N SER A 350 4.74 -7.64 28.60
CA SER A 350 4.50 -6.59 29.57
C SER A 350 4.72 -5.19 28.98
N VAL A 351 4.01 -4.23 29.51
CA VAL A 351 4.14 -2.79 29.21
C VAL A 351 4.32 -2.00 30.50
N ASP A 352 4.72 -0.74 30.37
CA ASP A 352 4.92 0.19 31.49
C ASP A 352 4.26 1.54 31.22
N ASN A 353 4.52 2.52 32.06
CA ASN A 353 4.09 3.92 31.94
C ASN A 353 2.57 4.10 31.72
N GLY A 354 1.74 3.20 32.31
CA GLY A 354 0.28 3.29 32.26
C GLY A 354 -0.32 2.85 30.92
N PHE A 355 0.48 2.22 30.04
CA PHE A 355 -0.07 1.45 28.95
C PHE A 355 -0.64 0.14 29.47
N LEU A 356 -1.62 -0.39 28.77
CA LEU A 356 -2.23 -1.68 29.09
C LEU A 356 -2.28 -2.57 27.85
N ILE A 357 -2.26 -3.87 28.09
CA ILE A 357 -2.37 -4.89 27.03
C ILE A 357 -3.51 -5.85 27.32
N SER A 358 -4.07 -6.39 26.24
CA SER A 358 -5.16 -7.36 26.29
C SER A 358 -5.05 -8.37 25.15
N LEU A 359 -5.53 -9.60 25.36
CA LEU A 359 -5.66 -10.62 24.32
C LEU A 359 -7.07 -10.69 23.72
N ASP A 360 -8.07 -10.07 24.38
CA ASP A 360 -9.50 -10.20 24.04
C ASP A 360 -10.27 -8.86 24.01
N LYS A 361 -9.59 -7.73 24.28
CA LYS A 361 -10.14 -6.38 24.47
C LYS A 361 -11.05 -6.20 25.70
N ASN A 362 -11.24 -7.24 26.51
CA ASN A 362 -12.11 -7.20 27.69
C ASN A 362 -11.31 -7.11 28.97
N GLN A 363 -10.23 -7.87 29.07
CA GLN A 363 -9.36 -7.89 30.25
C GLN A 363 -8.05 -7.15 29.92
N TRP A 364 -7.83 -6.02 30.60
CA TRP A 364 -6.68 -5.15 30.41
C TRP A 364 -5.75 -5.25 31.62
N SER A 365 -4.46 -5.42 31.38
CA SER A 365 -3.42 -5.49 32.40
C SER A 365 -2.09 -4.98 31.88
N GLU A 366 -1.12 -4.76 32.79
CA GLU A 366 0.26 -4.44 32.39
C GLU A 366 1.03 -5.65 31.87
N SER A 367 0.49 -6.87 32.01
CA SER A 367 1.12 -8.07 31.47
C SER A 367 0.11 -9.15 31.09
N VAL A 368 0.42 -9.93 30.05
CA VAL A 368 -0.34 -11.11 29.60
C VAL A 368 0.61 -12.25 29.22
N ASP A 369 0.09 -13.48 29.23
CA ASP A 369 0.81 -14.68 28.84
C ASP A 369 0.17 -15.32 27.60
N ILE A 370 0.97 -15.56 26.56
CA ILE A 370 0.56 -16.27 25.34
C ILE A 370 1.13 -17.70 25.40
N LYS A 371 0.26 -18.69 25.31
CA LYS A 371 0.64 -20.10 25.20
C LYS A 371 0.96 -20.47 23.76
N TYR A 372 1.98 -21.32 23.55
CA TYR A 372 2.29 -21.83 22.22
C TYR A 372 2.56 -23.35 22.23
N THR A 373 2.39 -23.94 21.06
CA THR A 373 2.70 -25.36 20.77
C THR A 373 3.41 -25.46 19.41
N ASN A 374 4.07 -26.59 19.15
CA ASN A 374 4.82 -26.85 17.92
C ASN A 374 5.87 -25.77 17.58
N SER A 375 6.49 -25.21 18.62
CA SER A 375 7.51 -24.17 18.50
C SER A 375 7.11 -22.95 17.68
N THR A 376 5.78 -22.68 17.56
CA THR A 376 5.25 -21.56 16.77
C THR A 376 3.93 -21.05 17.30
N PHE A 377 3.69 -19.75 17.13
CA PHE A 377 2.39 -19.11 17.38
C PHE A 377 2.28 -17.77 16.66
N MET A 378 1.06 -17.29 16.54
CA MET A 378 0.73 -15.91 16.21
C MET A 378 -0.53 -15.51 16.99
N SER A 379 -0.43 -14.39 17.69
CA SER A 379 -1.53 -13.87 18.51
C SER A 379 -1.68 -12.36 18.28
N PRO A 380 -2.89 -11.87 17.98
CA PRO A 380 -3.16 -10.45 18.09
C PRO A 380 -3.09 -10.05 19.57
N VAL A 381 -2.47 -8.92 19.83
CA VAL A 381 -2.37 -8.28 21.14
C VAL A 381 -2.85 -6.84 20.97
N TYR A 382 -3.77 -6.45 21.81
CA TYR A 382 -4.32 -5.12 21.82
C TYR A 382 -3.56 -4.29 22.86
N VAL A 383 -3.06 -3.14 22.44
CA VAL A 383 -2.36 -2.20 23.31
C VAL A 383 -3.20 -0.95 23.47
N SER A 384 -3.56 -0.61 24.70
CA SER A 384 -4.18 0.66 25.05
C SER A 384 -3.10 1.65 25.47
N ALA A 385 -3.06 2.80 24.80
CA ALA A 385 -2.10 3.85 25.10
C ALA A 385 -2.46 4.62 26.37
N ASN A 386 -1.45 5.11 27.07
CA ASN A 386 -1.67 6.05 28.16
C ASN A 386 -1.98 7.44 27.61
N THR A 387 -3.22 7.88 27.72
CA THR A 387 -3.68 9.21 27.28
C THR A 387 -3.98 10.15 28.43
N SER A 388 -3.52 9.87 29.64
CA SER A 388 -3.91 10.61 30.87
C SER A 388 -3.37 12.04 30.93
N ARG A 389 -2.36 12.40 30.13
CA ARG A 389 -1.75 13.73 30.10
C ARG A 389 -1.26 14.09 28.70
N GLY A 390 -1.14 15.39 28.42
CA GLY A 390 -0.60 15.92 27.17
C GLY A 390 0.88 15.62 26.94
N GLY A 391 1.28 15.73 25.66
CA GLY A 391 2.65 15.49 25.20
C GLY A 391 2.94 14.04 24.82
N VAL A 392 4.20 13.77 24.58
CA VAL A 392 4.67 12.44 24.14
C VAL A 392 4.84 11.53 25.36
N ILE A 393 4.18 10.38 25.36
CA ILE A 393 4.37 9.32 26.34
C ILE A 393 4.96 8.10 25.64
N VAL A 394 6.03 7.56 26.23
CA VAL A 394 6.74 6.38 25.71
C VAL A 394 6.61 5.25 26.73
N SER A 395 6.36 4.05 26.25
CA SER A 395 6.36 2.79 26.99
C SER A 395 7.29 1.78 26.31
N GLN A 396 7.60 0.71 27.03
CA GLN A 396 8.33 -0.44 26.51
C GLN A 396 7.41 -1.65 26.46
N LEU A 397 7.13 -2.17 25.27
CA LEU A 397 6.54 -3.50 25.12
C LEU A 397 7.66 -4.53 25.21
N THR A 398 7.68 -5.27 26.29
CA THR A 398 8.69 -6.30 26.57
C THR A 398 8.06 -7.67 26.31
N THR A 399 8.76 -8.53 25.58
CA THR A 399 8.41 -9.93 25.35
C THR A 399 9.50 -10.83 25.86
N THR A 400 9.14 -11.90 26.60
CA THR A 400 10.12 -12.90 27.07
C THR A 400 9.55 -14.31 26.96
N ASP A 401 10.37 -15.23 26.46
CA ASP A 401 10.10 -16.67 26.44
C ASP A 401 10.76 -17.42 27.61
N GLY A 402 11.27 -16.68 28.60
CA GLY A 402 12.01 -17.22 29.73
C GLY A 402 13.52 -17.36 29.47
N THR A 403 13.97 -17.33 28.22
CA THR A 403 15.40 -17.40 27.85
C THR A 403 15.87 -16.13 27.17
N THR A 404 15.02 -15.54 26.34
CA THR A 404 15.32 -14.32 25.57
C THR A 404 14.30 -13.25 25.90
N THR A 405 14.77 -12.04 26.14
CA THR A 405 13.94 -10.86 26.33
C THR A 405 14.19 -9.87 25.20
N LYS A 406 13.11 -9.37 24.60
CA LYS A 406 13.14 -8.32 23.59
C LYS A 406 12.24 -7.17 24.00
N THR A 407 12.61 -5.96 23.63
CA THR A 407 11.82 -4.75 23.90
C THR A 407 11.57 -3.98 22.61
N GLN A 408 10.39 -3.40 22.53
CA GLN A 408 9.98 -2.49 21.46
C GLN A 408 9.41 -1.23 22.11
N ALA A 409 9.92 -0.07 21.72
CA ALA A 409 9.35 1.18 22.21
C ALA A 409 7.97 1.41 21.63
N LEU A 410 7.03 1.78 22.48
CA LEU A 410 5.70 2.28 22.11
C LEU A 410 5.67 3.79 22.35
N LYS A 411 5.03 4.54 21.48
CA LYS A 411 4.94 5.99 21.58
C LYS A 411 3.52 6.44 21.24
N VAL A 412 2.97 7.33 22.08
CA VAL A 412 1.75 8.08 21.76
C VAL A 412 2.02 9.57 21.92
N GLU A 413 1.47 10.38 21.04
CA GLU A 413 1.46 11.83 21.19
C GLU A 413 0.05 12.28 21.59
N ASN A 414 -0.09 12.76 22.82
CA ASN A 414 -1.38 13.21 23.35
C ASN A 414 -1.52 14.72 23.18
N ILE A 415 -2.66 15.11 22.62
CA ILE A 415 -3.00 16.49 22.32
C ILE A 415 -4.01 16.96 23.35
N ASP A 416 -3.69 18.06 24.04
CA ASP A 416 -4.66 18.73 24.88
C ASP A 416 -5.80 19.30 24.04
N LYS A 417 -7.03 19.12 24.49
CA LYS A 417 -8.21 19.74 23.87
C LYS A 417 -8.26 21.27 24.08
N GLY A 418 -7.32 21.79 24.84
CA GLY A 418 -7.20 23.22 25.14
C GLY A 418 -6.53 23.99 24.01
N GLY A 419 -7.26 24.24 22.95
CA GLY A 419 -6.85 25.09 21.83
C GLY A 419 -8.03 25.89 21.32
N GLU A 420 -7.80 26.71 20.32
CA GLU A 420 -8.86 27.46 19.65
C GLU A 420 -9.58 26.58 18.63
N GLU A 421 -10.91 26.44 18.72
CA GLU A 421 -11.67 25.81 17.66
C GLU A 421 -11.52 26.57 16.36
N ALA A 422 -11.14 25.88 15.30
CA ALA A 422 -10.94 26.44 13.98
C ALA A 422 -11.64 25.59 12.92
N PHE A 423 -12.06 26.21 11.85
CA PHE A 423 -12.68 25.51 10.73
C PHE A 423 -12.50 26.28 9.41
N ALA A 424 -12.59 25.54 8.32
CA ALA A 424 -12.87 26.04 6.99
C ALA A 424 -14.12 25.33 6.46
N SER A 425 -15.07 26.10 5.91
CA SER A 425 -16.36 25.60 5.46
C SER A 425 -16.75 26.21 4.12
N TRP A 426 -17.35 25.41 3.27
CA TRP A 426 -17.90 25.78 1.97
C TRP A 426 -19.38 25.38 1.93
N PRO A 427 -20.28 26.29 2.30
CA PRO A 427 -21.73 25.99 2.29
C PRO A 427 -22.25 25.66 0.91
N LEU A 428 -21.66 26.24 -0.14
CA LEU A 428 -22.06 26.07 -1.55
C LEU A 428 -23.51 26.41 -1.79
N ALA A 429 -24.05 27.36 -1.01
CA ALA A 429 -25.42 27.88 -1.10
C ALA A 429 -25.44 29.23 -1.83
N ASN A 430 -26.59 29.61 -2.37
CA ASN A 430 -26.80 30.91 -3.03
C ASN A 430 -25.79 31.24 -4.14
N LYS A 431 -25.34 30.23 -4.88
CA LYS A 431 -24.32 30.34 -5.95
C LYS A 431 -22.94 30.80 -5.45
N SER A 432 -22.66 30.67 -4.17
CA SER A 432 -21.41 31.09 -3.59
C SER A 432 -20.40 29.92 -3.63
N LYS A 433 -19.23 30.22 -4.17
CA LYS A 433 -18.02 29.36 -4.08
C LYS A 433 -17.15 29.72 -2.88
N ALA A 434 -17.50 30.79 -2.19
CA ALA A 434 -16.70 31.34 -1.13
C ALA A 434 -16.61 30.40 0.09
N ALA A 435 -15.46 30.36 0.69
CA ALA A 435 -15.25 29.74 1.98
C ALA A 435 -15.66 30.68 3.12
N ILE A 436 -16.08 30.07 4.22
CA ILE A 436 -16.21 30.70 5.53
C ILE A 436 -15.18 30.04 6.42
N ALA A 437 -14.24 30.80 6.93
CA ALA A 437 -13.19 30.26 7.79
C ALA A 437 -13.16 30.99 9.15
N ARG A 438 -12.80 30.26 10.18
CA ARG A 438 -12.46 30.78 11.50
C ARG A 438 -11.07 30.32 11.85
N SER A 439 -10.18 31.28 12.02
CA SER A 439 -8.77 31.08 12.43
C SER A 439 -7.93 30.21 11.47
N LEU A 440 -8.47 29.89 10.28
CA LEU A 440 -7.77 29.35 9.11
C LEU A 440 -7.94 30.33 7.94
N GLU A 441 -7.08 30.24 6.94
CA GLU A 441 -7.31 30.80 5.63
C GLU A 441 -7.99 29.74 4.74
N ALA A 442 -8.91 30.16 3.87
CA ALA A 442 -9.56 29.24 2.95
C ALA A 442 -9.83 29.90 1.60
N SER A 443 -9.62 29.15 0.53
CA SER A 443 -9.86 29.60 -0.84
C SER A 443 -11.28 29.24 -1.29
N GLU A 444 -11.76 29.88 -2.36
CA GLU A 444 -12.95 29.42 -3.06
C GLU A 444 -12.79 27.99 -3.55
N VAL A 445 -13.91 27.28 -3.68
CA VAL A 445 -13.90 25.93 -4.29
C VAL A 445 -13.42 26.00 -5.73
N THR A 446 -12.55 25.07 -6.10
CA THR A 446 -12.07 24.91 -7.46
C THR A 446 -12.52 23.59 -8.06
N THR A 447 -12.63 23.54 -9.37
CA THR A 447 -13.00 22.34 -10.11
C THR A 447 -12.01 22.10 -11.23
N SER A 448 -11.87 20.84 -11.61
CA SER A 448 -11.17 20.53 -12.85
C SER A 448 -11.94 21.13 -14.05
N GLU A 449 -11.25 21.39 -15.17
CA GLU A 449 -11.84 21.99 -16.39
C GLU A 449 -13.03 21.21 -16.98
N MET A 450 -13.19 19.96 -16.58
CA MET A 450 -14.25 19.09 -17.07
C MET A 450 -15.61 19.31 -16.42
N PHE A 451 -15.67 20.02 -15.28
CA PHE A 451 -16.93 20.24 -14.59
C PHE A 451 -17.61 21.57 -14.98
N VAL A 452 -18.91 21.47 -15.18
CA VAL A 452 -19.81 22.63 -15.26
C VAL A 452 -20.60 22.71 -13.96
N GLU A 453 -20.66 23.89 -13.39
CA GLU A 453 -21.27 24.15 -12.10
C GLU A 453 -22.65 24.81 -12.25
N LYS A 454 -23.59 24.38 -11.43
CA LYS A 454 -24.95 24.93 -11.46
C LYS A 454 -25.57 24.87 -10.06
N ASN A 455 -25.94 25.98 -9.52
CA ASN A 455 -26.65 26.00 -8.24
C ASN A 455 -28.15 25.75 -8.40
N THR A 456 -28.71 25.00 -7.46
CA THR A 456 -30.13 24.72 -7.43
C THR A 456 -30.61 24.45 -6.01
N LYS A 457 -31.92 24.65 -5.82
CA LYS A 457 -32.64 24.17 -4.63
C LYS A 457 -33.20 22.80 -4.91
N ILE A 458 -32.81 21.85 -4.13
CA ILE A 458 -33.18 20.46 -4.29
C ILE A 458 -34.20 20.07 -3.25
N PRO A 459 -35.33 19.49 -3.64
CA PRO A 459 -36.29 18.96 -2.68
C PRO A 459 -35.69 17.71 -1.98
N VAL A 460 -35.46 17.83 -0.69
CA VAL A 460 -35.09 16.69 0.20
C VAL A 460 -36.35 16.02 0.77
N SER A 461 -37.47 16.74 0.77
CA SER A 461 -38.81 16.27 1.07
C SER A 461 -39.85 17.22 0.40
N PRO A 462 -41.13 16.86 0.34
CA PRO A 462 -42.14 17.70 -0.30
C PRO A 462 -42.22 19.16 0.22
N SER A 463 -41.77 19.41 1.45
CA SER A 463 -41.80 20.71 2.09
C SER A 463 -40.42 21.31 2.39
N ASN A 464 -39.33 20.60 2.14
CA ASN A 464 -37.98 21.04 2.48
C ASN A 464 -37.05 21.00 1.26
N HIS A 465 -36.39 22.13 0.99
CA HIS A 465 -35.46 22.28 -0.12
C HIS A 465 -34.08 22.64 0.43
N ARG A 466 -33.08 21.90 0.01
CA ARG A 466 -31.67 22.14 0.34
C ARG A 466 -30.97 22.81 -0.84
N GLU A 467 -30.19 23.82 -0.55
CA GLU A 467 -29.35 24.46 -1.56
C GLU A 467 -28.06 23.65 -1.73
N MET A 468 -27.73 23.33 -2.97
CA MET A 468 -26.53 22.58 -3.32
C MET A 468 -25.93 23.11 -4.60
N MET A 469 -24.61 22.97 -4.72
CA MET A 469 -23.92 23.16 -6.00
C MET A 469 -23.90 21.84 -6.75
N LEU A 470 -24.40 21.87 -7.99
CA LEU A 470 -24.40 20.72 -8.89
C LEU A 470 -23.18 20.74 -9.79
N PHE A 471 -22.58 19.57 -9.96
CA PHE A 471 -21.43 19.37 -10.81
C PHE A 471 -21.79 18.38 -11.92
N ASN A 472 -21.63 18.82 -13.15
CA ASN A 472 -21.79 18.03 -14.37
C ASN A 472 -20.48 17.97 -15.14
N ILE A 473 -20.31 16.94 -15.93
CA ILE A 473 -19.25 16.92 -16.94
C ILE A 473 -19.62 17.93 -18.06
N ASN A 474 -18.61 18.56 -18.62
CA ASN A 474 -18.77 19.46 -19.76
C ASN A 474 -19.66 18.81 -20.83
N GLU A 475 -20.61 19.59 -21.40
CA GLU A 475 -21.68 19.12 -22.29
C GLU A 475 -22.73 18.19 -21.62
N GLU A 476 -22.75 18.10 -20.30
CA GLU A 476 -23.67 17.27 -19.51
C GLU A 476 -23.66 15.78 -19.89
N ILE A 477 -22.53 15.29 -20.44
CA ILE A 477 -22.36 13.90 -20.84
C ILE A 477 -21.26 13.25 -20.02
N TRP A 478 -21.66 12.30 -19.17
CA TRP A 478 -20.69 11.43 -18.51
C TRP A 478 -20.18 10.37 -19.50
N PRO A 479 -18.85 10.18 -19.59
CA PRO A 479 -18.30 9.17 -20.50
C PRO A 479 -18.77 7.77 -20.15
N SER A 480 -18.76 6.87 -21.12
CA SER A 480 -19.00 5.46 -20.87
C SER A 480 -17.80 4.85 -20.13
N VAL A 481 -18.10 3.89 -19.25
CA VAL A 481 -17.08 3.03 -18.61
C VAL A 481 -16.22 3.72 -17.55
N ASP A 482 -16.77 4.69 -16.83
CA ASP A 482 -16.15 5.14 -15.58
C ASP A 482 -16.49 4.14 -14.47
N PHE A 483 -15.73 3.06 -14.33
CA PHE A 483 -15.92 2.11 -13.22
C PHE A 483 -15.28 2.59 -11.93
N GLU A 484 -14.45 3.62 -12.00
CA GLU A 484 -13.65 4.17 -10.90
C GLU A 484 -13.50 5.68 -11.03
N LYS A 485 -12.98 6.31 -9.95
CA LYS A 485 -12.64 7.75 -10.00
C LYS A 485 -11.63 8.03 -11.10
N VAL A 486 -11.81 9.13 -11.78
CA VAL A 486 -10.85 9.66 -12.76
C VAL A 486 -9.90 10.64 -12.04
N PRO A 487 -8.60 10.40 -11.99
CA PRO A 487 -7.65 11.20 -11.20
C PRO A 487 -7.64 12.70 -11.54
N THR A 488 -7.93 13.05 -12.79
CA THR A 488 -7.98 14.43 -13.26
C THR A 488 -9.35 15.11 -13.12
N ARG A 489 -10.34 14.42 -12.52
CA ARG A 489 -11.73 14.88 -12.45
C ARG A 489 -12.15 14.99 -10.99
N TYR A 490 -11.92 16.17 -10.39
CA TYR A 490 -12.17 16.40 -8.97
C TYR A 490 -12.72 17.82 -8.70
N ILE A 491 -13.32 17.95 -7.53
CA ILE A 491 -13.74 19.21 -6.92
C ILE A 491 -12.83 19.38 -5.70
N GLU A 492 -12.16 20.53 -5.59
CA GLU A 492 -11.16 20.77 -4.56
C GLU A 492 -11.54 21.89 -3.62
N PHE A 493 -11.34 21.65 -2.34
CA PHE A 493 -11.50 22.58 -1.23
C PHE A 493 -10.14 22.73 -0.55
N LYS A 494 -9.67 23.98 -0.44
CA LYS A 494 -8.36 24.28 0.11
C LYS A 494 -8.45 25.18 1.33
N ALA A 495 -7.79 24.77 2.42
CA ALA A 495 -7.54 25.60 3.59
C ALA A 495 -6.05 25.70 3.87
N THR A 496 -5.61 26.75 4.59
CA THR A 496 -4.22 26.99 4.95
C THR A 496 -4.13 27.28 6.44
N VAL A 497 -3.16 26.63 7.09
CA VAL A 497 -2.87 26.80 8.51
C VAL A 497 -1.99 28.05 8.70
N PRO A 498 -2.26 28.94 9.67
CA PRO A 498 -1.41 30.09 9.97
C PRO A 498 0.04 29.71 10.27
N ASN A 499 0.98 30.61 9.99
CA ASN A 499 2.42 30.35 10.11
C ASN A 499 2.93 30.21 11.57
N ASP A 500 2.13 30.60 12.54
CA ASP A 500 2.43 30.54 13.98
C ASP A 500 1.64 29.48 14.73
N LYS A 501 0.81 28.71 14.03
CA LYS A 501 -0.10 27.73 14.61
C LYS A 501 0.10 26.34 14.01
N VAL A 502 -0.30 25.34 14.75
CA VAL A 502 -0.47 23.95 14.30
C VAL A 502 -1.95 23.62 14.37
N PHE A 503 -2.50 23.07 13.31
CA PHE A 503 -3.90 22.68 13.26
C PHE A 503 -4.03 21.14 13.37
N THR A 504 -4.86 20.71 14.29
CA THR A 504 -5.22 19.29 14.41
C THR A 504 -6.66 19.11 13.91
N ILE A 505 -6.80 18.47 12.76
CA ILE A 505 -8.12 18.15 12.20
C ILE A 505 -8.81 17.14 13.12
N SER A 506 -10.05 17.43 13.53
CA SER A 506 -10.92 16.54 14.30
C SER A 506 -11.91 15.79 13.45
N ASP A 507 -12.47 16.46 12.45
CA ASP A 507 -13.45 15.88 11.56
C ASP A 507 -13.52 16.61 10.21
N VAL A 508 -13.98 15.87 9.21
CA VAL A 508 -14.35 16.38 7.89
C VAL A 508 -15.78 15.97 7.63
N THR A 509 -16.62 16.93 7.25
CA THR A 509 -18.02 16.69 6.90
C THR A 509 -18.34 17.24 5.51
N LEU A 510 -19.24 16.59 4.80
CA LEU A 510 -19.82 17.10 3.58
C LEU A 510 -21.16 16.42 3.29
N ASP A 511 -22.03 17.13 2.56
CA ASP A 511 -23.25 16.56 2.02
C ASP A 511 -23.09 16.28 0.53
N ILE A 512 -23.54 15.11 0.11
CA ILE A 512 -23.47 14.67 -1.28
C ILE A 512 -24.76 14.01 -1.74
N CYS A 513 -25.18 14.31 -2.97
CA CYS A 513 -26.37 13.75 -3.61
C CYS A 513 -26.04 13.35 -5.05
N ALA A 514 -26.79 12.38 -5.60
CA ALA A 514 -26.76 12.06 -7.03
C ALA A 514 -28.18 12.21 -7.62
N PHE A 515 -28.26 12.85 -8.78
CA PHE A 515 -29.51 13.08 -9.50
C PHE A 515 -29.51 12.41 -10.85
N GLY A 516 -30.69 11.97 -11.28
CA GLY A 516 -30.90 11.37 -12.59
C GLY A 516 -30.64 9.86 -12.67
N GLY A 517 -30.39 9.16 -11.57
CA GLY A 517 -30.22 7.70 -11.53
C GLY A 517 -29.37 7.20 -10.39
N ASN A 518 -29.25 5.87 -10.26
CA ASN A 518 -28.57 5.18 -9.15
C ASN A 518 -27.08 4.91 -9.40
N ASN A 519 -26.47 5.50 -10.41
CA ASN A 519 -25.14 5.14 -10.86
C ASN A 519 -24.04 6.12 -10.42
N GLY A 520 -24.41 7.19 -9.68
CA GLY A 520 -23.45 8.12 -9.12
C GLY A 520 -22.59 7.46 -8.03
N CYS A 521 -21.30 7.68 -8.11
CA CYS A 521 -20.33 7.22 -7.12
C CYS A 521 -19.43 8.40 -6.73
N TYR A 522 -18.77 8.27 -5.58
CA TYR A 522 -17.78 9.26 -5.15
C TYR A 522 -16.70 8.63 -4.29
N SER A 523 -15.57 9.31 -4.23
CA SER A 523 -14.58 9.13 -3.17
C SER A 523 -14.05 10.48 -2.71
N VAL A 524 -13.69 10.58 -1.45
CA VAL A 524 -13.19 11.82 -0.83
C VAL A 524 -11.79 11.55 -0.31
N TYR A 525 -10.85 12.40 -0.69
CA TYR A 525 -9.45 12.30 -0.27
C TYR A 525 -8.99 13.60 0.37
N LEU A 526 -8.16 13.48 1.39
CA LEU A 526 -7.49 14.58 2.04
C LEU A 526 -5.98 14.44 1.87
N SER A 527 -5.30 15.52 1.49
CA SER A 527 -3.84 15.61 1.47
C SER A 527 -3.37 16.89 2.13
N THR A 528 -2.17 16.87 2.67
CA THR A 528 -1.46 18.07 3.19
C THR A 528 -0.24 18.42 2.35
N ASN A 529 -0.04 17.73 1.23
CA ASN A 529 1.01 18.01 0.25
C ASN A 529 0.45 18.80 -0.93
N ASP A 530 1.19 19.83 -1.36
CA ASP A 530 0.76 20.73 -2.43
C ASP A 530 0.61 20.03 -3.79
N ASP A 531 1.37 18.97 -4.02
CA ASP A 531 1.29 18.12 -5.20
C ASP A 531 0.25 16.98 -5.09
N PHE A 532 -0.45 16.90 -3.97
CA PHE A 532 -1.41 15.83 -3.67
C PHE A 532 -0.81 14.42 -3.74
N SER A 533 0.47 14.27 -3.43
CA SER A 533 1.23 13.02 -3.58
C SER A 533 0.93 11.94 -2.53
N ASP A 534 0.32 12.30 -1.39
CA ASP A 534 -0.01 11.39 -0.28
C ASP A 534 -1.48 11.59 0.16
N PRO A 535 -2.45 11.21 -0.67
CA PRO A 535 -3.86 11.39 -0.37
C PRO A 535 -4.39 10.28 0.53
N GLU A 536 -4.99 10.65 1.66
CA GLU A 536 -5.72 9.76 2.56
C GLU A 536 -7.18 9.66 2.12
N LEU A 537 -7.68 8.44 1.87
CA LEU A 537 -9.08 8.18 1.56
C LEU A 537 -9.94 8.36 2.82
N LEU A 538 -10.92 9.26 2.76
CA LEU A 538 -11.87 9.50 3.84
C LEU A 538 -13.12 8.62 3.67
N GLY A 539 -13.06 7.40 4.19
CA GLY A 539 -14.13 6.41 4.07
C GLY A 539 -13.98 5.50 2.85
N GLU A 540 -15.01 4.72 2.57
CA GLU A 540 -15.03 3.82 1.41
C GLU A 540 -15.49 4.56 0.14
N GLU A 541 -15.16 4.03 -1.02
CA GLU A 541 -15.74 4.47 -2.29
C GLU A 541 -17.21 4.05 -2.34
N VAL A 542 -18.13 4.99 -2.37
CA VAL A 542 -19.55 4.71 -2.13
C VAL A 542 -20.41 5.08 -3.35
N ARG A 543 -21.36 4.20 -3.62
CA ARG A 543 -22.45 4.49 -4.55
C ARG A 543 -23.49 5.39 -3.88
N ILE A 544 -23.84 6.48 -4.54
CA ILE A 544 -24.86 7.41 -4.06
C ILE A 544 -26.23 6.92 -4.55
N PRO A 545 -27.18 6.58 -3.68
CA PRO A 545 -28.53 6.26 -4.10
C PRO A 545 -29.21 7.48 -4.73
N LYS A 546 -30.06 7.18 -5.69
CA LYS A 546 -30.81 8.19 -6.46
C LYS A 546 -31.61 9.14 -5.55
N ASP A 547 -31.50 10.44 -5.84
CA ASP A 547 -32.30 11.50 -5.24
C ASP A 547 -32.27 11.50 -3.69
N LYS A 548 -31.21 10.95 -3.09
CA LYS A 548 -30.95 11.01 -1.65
C LYS A 548 -29.67 11.78 -1.38
N CYS A 549 -29.72 12.60 -0.34
CA CYS A 549 -28.55 13.30 0.18
C CYS A 549 -28.02 12.57 1.41
N TYR A 550 -26.71 12.47 1.46
CA TYR A 550 -25.98 11.90 2.58
C TYR A 550 -25.10 12.94 3.20
N THR A 551 -25.07 12.98 4.51
CA THR A 551 -24.00 13.63 5.24
C THR A 551 -22.90 12.60 5.48
N ILE A 552 -21.72 12.88 4.98
CA ILE A 552 -20.52 12.13 5.27
C ILE A 552 -19.83 12.83 6.42
N THR A 553 -19.56 12.09 7.47
CA THR A 553 -18.75 12.57 8.59
C THR A 553 -17.60 11.59 8.78
N LYS A 554 -16.38 12.11 8.68
CA LYS A 554 -15.17 11.36 9.01
C LYS A 554 -14.49 12.01 10.20
N GLU A 555 -14.58 11.35 11.34
CA GLU A 555 -13.75 11.67 12.49
C GLU A 555 -12.33 11.22 12.20
N MET A 556 -11.36 12.08 12.49
CA MET A 556 -9.96 11.80 12.31
C MET A 556 -9.14 12.63 13.28
N LEU A 557 -7.89 12.26 13.43
CA LEU A 557 -6.94 13.05 14.19
C LEU A 557 -5.68 13.20 13.34
N LYS A 558 -5.56 14.34 12.65
CA LYS A 558 -4.44 14.61 11.75
C LYS A 558 -3.84 15.96 12.05
N ARG A 559 -2.56 15.97 12.40
CA ARG A 559 -1.83 17.18 12.69
C ARG A 559 -1.27 17.80 11.42
N VAL A 560 -1.56 19.06 11.20
CA VAL A 560 -1.08 19.85 10.06
C VAL A 560 -0.17 20.95 10.57
N PRO A 561 1.12 20.96 10.19
CA PRO A 561 2.07 21.97 10.62
C PRO A 561 1.70 23.37 10.13
N GLN A 562 2.31 24.37 10.77
CA GLN A 562 2.19 25.78 10.43
C GLN A 562 2.50 26.04 8.94
N GLY A 563 1.75 26.95 8.34
CA GLY A 563 1.92 27.37 6.95
C GLY A 563 1.60 26.32 5.89
N ARG A 564 1.14 25.14 6.29
CA ARG A 564 0.77 24.06 5.35
C ARG A 564 -0.65 24.20 4.86
N ASN A 565 -0.83 23.74 3.64
CA ASN A 565 -2.15 23.65 3.02
C ASN A 565 -2.83 22.32 3.38
N ILE A 566 -4.15 22.34 3.36
CA ILE A 566 -5.03 21.19 3.48
C ILE A 566 -5.88 21.16 2.22
N TYR A 567 -5.82 20.06 1.49
CA TYR A 567 -6.59 19.84 0.28
C TYR A 567 -7.59 18.71 0.52
N LEU A 568 -8.86 19.02 0.32
CA LEU A 568 -9.93 18.02 0.30
C LEU A 568 -10.43 17.91 -1.14
N ARG A 569 -10.28 16.74 -1.75
CA ARG A 569 -10.79 16.49 -3.11
C ARG A 569 -11.92 15.48 -3.09
N VAL A 570 -13.00 15.86 -3.75
CA VAL A 570 -14.12 14.96 -4.03
C VAL A 570 -14.02 14.54 -5.49
N TYR A 571 -13.97 13.24 -5.72
CA TYR A 571 -13.93 12.64 -7.04
C TYR A 571 -15.25 11.96 -7.35
N PRO A 572 -16.15 12.60 -8.12
CA PRO A 572 -17.39 11.97 -8.55
C PRO A 572 -17.20 11.23 -9.87
N TRP A 573 -17.91 10.12 -10.03
CA TRP A 573 -18.02 9.41 -11.30
C TRP A 573 -19.35 8.71 -11.46
N MET A 574 -19.65 8.24 -12.67
CA MET A 574 -20.87 7.50 -12.98
C MET A 574 -20.51 6.08 -13.43
N ARG A 575 -20.97 5.10 -12.68
CA ARG A 575 -20.79 3.67 -13.04
C ARG A 575 -21.84 3.27 -14.08
N VAL A 576 -21.51 3.48 -15.34
CA VAL A 576 -22.40 3.25 -16.48
C VAL A 576 -21.70 2.52 -17.61
N SER A 577 -22.43 1.71 -18.38
CA SER A 577 -21.89 0.97 -19.53
C SER A 577 -21.89 1.78 -20.83
N GLU A 578 -22.56 2.93 -20.84
CA GLU A 578 -22.68 3.80 -22.00
C GLU A 578 -22.67 5.29 -21.60
N LYS A 579 -22.44 6.19 -22.54
CA LYS A 579 -22.52 7.62 -22.29
C LYS A 579 -23.91 8.00 -21.82
N VAL A 580 -24.00 8.73 -20.70
CA VAL A 580 -25.26 9.16 -20.11
C VAL A 580 -25.36 10.67 -19.99
N ARG A 581 -26.57 11.20 -20.23
CA ARG A 581 -26.90 12.61 -20.07
C ARG A 581 -27.76 12.83 -18.82
N GLY A 582 -27.83 14.09 -18.36
CA GLY A 582 -28.73 14.51 -17.30
C GLY A 582 -28.44 13.91 -15.93
N LYS A 583 -27.21 13.45 -15.72
CA LYS A 583 -26.71 12.99 -14.41
C LYS A 583 -25.90 14.09 -13.76
N THR A 584 -26.14 14.33 -12.48
CA THR A 584 -25.44 15.36 -11.71
C THR A 584 -25.08 14.86 -10.32
N ILE A 585 -23.97 15.34 -9.80
CA ILE A 585 -23.60 15.21 -8.39
C ILE A 585 -23.81 16.55 -7.71
N GLY A 586 -24.54 16.55 -6.61
CA GLY A 586 -24.75 17.72 -5.76
C GLY A 586 -23.88 17.66 -4.53
N ILE A 587 -23.25 18.77 -4.18
CA ILE A 587 -22.43 18.91 -2.96
C ILE A 587 -22.83 20.17 -2.22
N SER A 588 -22.88 20.11 -0.88
CA SER A 588 -23.03 21.26 0.01
C SER A 588 -22.37 21.02 1.36
N ASP A 589 -22.30 22.07 2.16
CA ASP A 589 -21.90 22.05 3.56
C ASP A 589 -20.58 21.30 3.83
N VAL A 590 -19.61 21.47 2.93
CA VAL A 590 -18.27 20.92 3.11
C VAL A 590 -17.58 21.65 4.24
N LYS A 591 -17.00 20.91 5.20
CA LYS A 591 -16.34 21.51 6.35
C LYS A 591 -15.17 20.67 6.80
N ILE A 592 -14.06 21.34 7.11
CA ILE A 592 -12.89 20.81 7.82
C ILE A 592 -12.86 21.50 9.17
N LYS A 593 -12.91 20.73 10.26
CA LYS A 593 -12.95 21.24 11.62
C LYS A 593 -11.80 20.67 12.44
N GLY A 594 -11.36 21.44 13.44
CA GLY A 594 -10.29 21.00 14.34
C GLY A 594 -9.91 22.05 15.37
N ILE A 595 -8.74 21.86 15.94
CA ILE A 595 -8.18 22.70 17.01
C ILE A 595 -6.86 23.29 16.56
N LEU A 596 -6.69 24.59 16.73
CA LEU A 596 -5.42 25.31 16.58
C LEU A 596 -4.71 25.38 17.92
N THR A 597 -3.43 25.07 17.91
CA THR A 597 -2.52 25.25 19.03
C THR A 597 -1.30 26.06 18.60
N GLU A 598 -0.58 26.64 19.56
CA GLU A 598 0.67 27.34 19.27
C GLU A 598 1.68 26.39 18.60
N ALA A 599 2.36 26.89 17.59
CA ALA A 599 3.48 26.15 17.01
C ALA A 599 4.61 26.01 18.05
N PRO A 600 5.30 24.86 18.12
CA PRO A 600 6.45 24.71 19.00
C PRO A 600 7.49 25.79 18.67
N THR A 601 7.81 26.63 19.65
CA THR A 601 8.91 27.58 19.50
C THR A 601 10.20 26.80 19.33
N ALA A 602 10.93 27.05 18.25
CA ALA A 602 12.26 26.46 18.07
C ALA A 602 13.11 26.77 19.31
N PRO A 603 13.86 25.80 19.87
CA PRO A 603 14.75 26.08 21.00
C PRO A 603 15.68 27.23 20.61
N ALA A 604 15.63 28.31 21.36
CA ALA A 604 16.48 29.49 21.10
C ALA A 604 17.91 29.00 20.94
N ALA A 605 18.50 29.22 19.78
CA ALA A 605 19.89 28.90 19.52
C ALA A 605 20.73 29.57 20.62
N LYS A 606 21.31 28.78 21.49
CA LYS A 606 22.22 29.30 22.52
C LYS A 606 23.29 30.08 21.78
N LYS A 607 23.25 31.43 21.90
CA LYS A 607 24.31 32.29 21.43
C LYS A 607 25.60 31.77 22.05
N SER A 608 26.46 31.20 21.24
CA SER A 608 27.80 30.84 21.66
C SER A 608 28.51 32.12 22.06
N VAL A 609 28.68 32.30 23.36
CA VAL A 609 29.55 33.35 23.88
C VAL A 609 30.95 32.92 23.50
N SER A 610 31.47 33.51 22.43
CA SER A 610 32.86 33.35 22.05
C SER A 610 33.71 34.01 23.16
N ARG A 611 34.27 33.23 24.07
CA ARG A 611 35.33 33.64 24.95
C ARG A 611 36.56 33.87 24.07
N ARG A 612 36.87 35.14 23.85
CA ARG A 612 38.14 35.63 23.30
C ARG A 612 39.28 35.12 24.20
N PRO A 613 40.29 34.41 23.71
CA PRO A 613 41.49 34.14 24.49
C PRO A 613 42.32 35.42 24.64
N ALA A 614 42.71 35.72 25.87
CA ALA A 614 43.61 36.82 26.19
C ALA A 614 45.01 36.61 25.59
N SER A 615 45.48 37.61 24.90
CA SER A 615 46.85 37.72 24.38
C SER A 615 47.91 37.70 25.50
N LYS A 616 48.86 36.77 25.38
CA LYS A 616 50.20 36.97 26.03
C LYS A 616 51.24 37.15 24.95
N SER A 617 51.87 38.29 25.01
CA SER A 617 53.02 38.75 24.25
C SER A 617 54.35 38.07 24.69
N SER A 618 55.21 37.71 23.75
CA SER A 618 56.69 37.84 23.83
C SER A 618 57.24 37.46 22.44
N SER A 619 57.69 38.38 21.76
CA SER A 619 59.01 38.95 21.33
C SER A 619 59.97 37.96 20.67
N THR A 620 60.49 38.47 19.52
CA THR A 620 61.81 38.26 18.86
C THR A 620 61.88 37.04 17.94
N THR A 621 62.34 37.11 16.70
CA THR A 621 63.31 37.90 15.93
C THR A 621 63.15 37.55 14.44
N LYS A 622 63.36 38.52 13.56
CA LYS A 622 63.62 38.43 12.11
C LYS A 622 65.05 37.92 11.83
N PRO A 623 65.61 37.70 10.61
CA PRO A 623 65.08 37.96 9.26
C PRO A 623 65.51 36.96 8.18
N GLY A 624 65.05 37.19 6.93
CA GLY A 624 65.79 36.82 5.71
C GLY A 624 64.90 36.25 4.61
N ALA A 625 64.52 37.02 3.70
CA ALA A 625 64.91 37.37 2.36
C ALA A 625 64.35 36.46 1.22
N ALA A 626 63.59 37.14 0.41
CA ALA A 626 63.62 37.25 -1.06
C ALA A 626 63.33 35.95 -1.87
N SER A 627 62.50 35.92 -2.94
CA SER A 627 62.35 36.84 -4.06
C SER A 627 61.21 36.34 -4.97
N LYS A 628 60.47 37.26 -5.55
CA LYS A 628 60.06 37.45 -6.96
C LYS A 628 59.61 36.21 -7.74
N GLY A 629 58.54 36.22 -8.49
CA GLY A 629 57.93 37.14 -9.40
C GLY A 629 56.72 36.49 -10.06
N SER A 630 55.81 37.29 -10.40
CA SER A 630 55.32 37.81 -11.65
C SER A 630 54.29 36.95 -12.37
N ALA A 631 53.06 37.33 -12.29
CA ALA A 631 52.17 37.98 -13.28
C ALA A 631 52.05 37.33 -14.66
N ALA A 632 50.82 37.00 -15.05
CA ALA A 632 50.10 37.60 -16.19
C ALA A 632 48.77 36.91 -16.46
N LYS A 633 47.72 37.68 -16.55
CA LYS A 633 46.49 37.53 -17.36
C LYS A 633 46.80 38.24 -18.70
N PRO A 634 45.89 38.27 -19.73
CA PRO A 634 44.66 37.57 -20.14
C PRO A 634 44.63 37.29 -21.67
N GLY A 635 43.49 36.81 -22.19
CA GLY A 635 43.21 36.82 -23.64
C GLY A 635 41.95 36.02 -23.98
N THR A 636 40.92 36.58 -24.11
CA THR A 636 39.81 37.01 -25.01
C THR A 636 39.74 36.40 -26.40
N ALA A 637 38.45 36.10 -26.75
CA ALA A 637 37.81 36.12 -28.09
C ALA A 637 38.02 34.88 -28.96
N SER A 638 37.06 34.34 -29.70
CA SER A 638 35.92 34.93 -30.43
C SER A 638 35.07 33.82 -31.08
N ARG A 639 33.81 34.11 -31.27
CA ARG A 639 32.89 33.44 -32.24
C ARG A 639 33.25 33.86 -33.68
N PRO A 640 32.86 33.12 -34.75
CA PRO A 640 31.56 33.17 -35.39
C PRO A 640 31.12 31.78 -35.92
N GLY A 641 29.90 31.43 -36.34
CA GLY A 641 28.77 32.12 -36.90
C GLY A 641 28.19 31.32 -38.09
N THR A 642 26.86 31.18 -38.11
CA THR A 642 25.99 30.86 -39.28
C THR A 642 26.10 29.47 -39.95
N ALA A 643 25.02 28.71 -40.21
CA ALA A 643 23.86 29.03 -41.04
C ALA A 643 22.75 27.98 -40.91
N ALA A 644 21.54 28.42 -41.12
CA ALA A 644 20.29 27.66 -41.17
C ALA A 644 20.12 26.86 -42.47
N THR A 645 19.40 25.74 -42.39
CA THR A 645 18.54 25.33 -43.52
C THR A 645 17.27 24.63 -42.97
N LYS A 646 16.15 25.12 -43.50
CA LYS A 646 14.78 24.68 -43.31
C LYS A 646 14.54 23.36 -44.06
N GLY A 647 13.72 22.49 -43.50
CA GLY A 647 13.09 21.38 -44.21
C GLY A 647 11.76 21.03 -43.56
N SER A 648 10.67 21.43 -44.17
CA SER A 648 9.29 21.19 -43.80
C SER A 648 8.82 19.74 -44.05
N PRO A 649 7.69 19.31 -43.46
CA PRO A 649 7.33 17.91 -43.30
C PRO A 649 6.53 17.33 -44.48
N VAL A 650 6.75 16.06 -44.73
CA VAL A 650 5.96 15.26 -45.68
C VAL A 650 4.85 14.55 -44.96
N LYS A 651 3.60 14.93 -45.25
CA LYS A 651 2.39 14.18 -44.95
C LYS A 651 2.36 12.90 -45.78
N LYS A 652 2.21 11.74 -45.14
CA LYS A 652 1.74 10.51 -45.82
C LYS A 652 0.34 10.20 -45.33
N SER A 653 -0.63 10.35 -46.21
CA SER A 653 -2.01 9.85 -46.07
C SER A 653 -2.02 8.34 -46.29
N LEU A 654 -2.65 7.59 -45.38
CA LEU A 654 -3.01 6.18 -45.62
C LEU A 654 -4.49 6.13 -46.03
N THR A 655 -4.73 5.63 -47.21
CA THR A 655 -6.03 5.36 -47.80
C THR A 655 -6.49 3.98 -47.31
N ILE A 656 -7.65 3.92 -46.66
CA ILE A 656 -8.33 2.68 -46.28
C ILE A 656 -9.16 2.22 -47.48
N VAL A 657 -8.87 1.03 -47.99
CA VAL A 657 -9.69 0.33 -48.97
C VAL A 657 -10.62 -0.62 -48.23
N ARG A 658 -11.92 -0.34 -48.26
CA ARG A 658 -12.97 -1.27 -47.91
C ARG A 658 -13.15 -2.27 -49.04
N LYS A 659 -13.09 -3.57 -48.73
CA LYS A 659 -13.69 -4.63 -49.54
C LYS A 659 -14.94 -5.14 -48.85
N LYS A 660 -15.94 -5.35 -49.69
CA LYS A 660 -17.29 -5.85 -49.38
C LYS A 660 -17.28 -7.21 -48.70
#